data_359215d4d5b998566c2eb88df1f7d288
#
_entry.id   359215d4d5b998566c2eb88df1f7d288
#
_cell.length_a   1.000
_cell.length_b   1.000
_cell.length_c   1.000
_cell.angle_alpha   90.00
_cell.angle_beta   90.00
_cell.angle_gamma   90.00
#
_symmetry.space_group_name_H-M   'P 1'
#
loop_
_entity.id
_entity.type
_entity.pdbx_description
1 polymer ?
#
loop_
_entity_poly.entity_id
_entity_poly.type
_entity_poly.pdbx_seq_one_letter_code
_entity_poly.pdbx_strand_id
1 'polypeptide(L)'
;MPHSNAPQTPLQKTELLYDHSAEHSSCGVGFITRKDGRQSRDIINKGHEALCAVPHRGGMSSAGVGDGAGICIDLSDAFFSRLTSRELTRGHYGVGNFFLPADQKSRGAAIEAVGNVLESAKLEVILRRELPVNRDAIEPRGHDLQLPIFQWVFATRQSATPAEFDSNIYNALVAIEAIAYQDKHLEGLYPLSLSSRTQVLKGRLNSWELVPYFEDLAAPDHCVHTLFFHTRFSTNTDPHPSMAQPFRLMAHNGELNTDKKNRLSEVAEAKARKSDIHRPKGQSDSSRFDQTLGYRVHRGEVDLVSAVVSMMPPAWENDHRLSPSVRDMLEYFSLYEEKNDGPAALIFGDGRIIGARLDRLGLRPLRSVETDDYLAVMSEAGQVQFPAEQIIRRGRIEAGGMMYYDHEEQRIYETVEALEKLSKQRDYASALASAQTHVRALPTPATKEFFETENYQGDLNIAARYVAYSHNQESFKFLLDPMLSVGIERVSAMGYGNAINALNDNEGGVAKYFSQRFAQVTNPPLDSIREADGMTLRVALGEKPLLGPTGSKQLIVDSPILDLKTLETIRLQTHTPCMSFDSIFNVDTQDDRENENNLVAALDQVAQEVAEFADRSGGIAILSDRKISRRMAALPMTLLIAAVNQKLIEEGLRLKVSIIIDSGQLKSSHHIACALGFGASAIYASAVQTRAEETTPNDPASAYAKFTKAAEKALMKTMGKVGLCTVESYSGGEFFEPNFLDTDDPVFSRYFPNMKAPVGGVRFDRIARSAADWHQRALSVADMNDLPILGLFKERAEGAGHSFGTRAVREFVNLTEEKLEFPSADDFEGAEPLRLLTLNQMTDALGITDDGYANTSFDYFSKAQIDGFEITQGYRSFTESMATERLKRPAALRDVLALPADISFLTTSADFKREMMRFNRAGNRDFFIRGLEVTQLAEGEFALRLLEPGIQSTSRLEALGASFADRFGNDILRQYVAGQRLHLHATGEALDYVVRVRTAPSSIPLSDVQPASEITPR
;
A
#
# COMPACT_ATOMS: atom_id res chain seq x y z
N MET A 1 -42.10 -0.42 13.69
CA MET A 1 -41.74 -1.48 14.65
C MET A 1 -42.44 -2.74 14.25
N PRO A 2 -41.81 -3.76 13.90
CA PRO A 2 -41.34 -4.76 14.82
C PRO A 2 -39.87 -5.17 14.50
N HIS A 3 -39.09 -5.09 15.51
CA HIS A 3 -37.79 -5.70 15.56
C HIS A 3 -37.89 -7.19 15.79
N SER A 4 -36.95 -7.91 15.20
CA SER A 4 -36.45 -9.15 15.71
C SER A 4 -37.19 -10.44 15.33
N ASN A 5 -36.62 -11.08 14.37
CA ASN A 5 -36.50 -12.52 14.43
C ASN A 5 -35.02 -12.95 14.20
N ALA A 6 -34.06 -12.23 14.78
CA ALA A 6 -32.80 -12.85 15.10
C ALA A 6 -33.02 -13.73 16.34
N PRO A 7 -32.60 -14.98 16.38
CA PRO A 7 -32.66 -15.80 17.57
C PRO A 7 -31.77 -15.14 18.64
N GLN A 8 -32.39 -14.41 19.55
CA GLN A 8 -31.74 -13.97 20.78
C GLN A 8 -31.56 -15.21 21.63
N THR A 9 -30.41 -15.81 21.60
CA THR A 9 -30.00 -16.69 22.68
C THR A 9 -29.76 -15.79 23.88
N PRO A 10 -30.47 -15.93 25.00
CA PRO A 10 -30.19 -15.15 26.18
C PRO A 10 -28.94 -15.69 26.84
N LEU A 11 -27.77 -15.19 26.38
CA LEU A 11 -26.60 -15.25 27.21
C LEU A 11 -26.82 -14.25 28.35
N GLN A 12 -27.03 -14.80 29.57
CA GLN A 12 -27.01 -14.00 30.78
C GLN A 12 -25.83 -13.04 30.73
N LYS A 13 -26.06 -11.78 31.09
CA LYS A 13 -25.02 -10.81 31.44
C LYS A 13 -24.16 -11.41 32.55
N THR A 14 -23.24 -12.25 32.19
CA THR A 14 -22.10 -12.60 33.04
C THR A 14 -21.05 -11.54 32.82
N GLU A 15 -20.40 -11.14 33.87
CA GLU A 15 -19.25 -10.22 33.87
C GLU A 15 -18.07 -10.81 33.08
N LEU A 16 -18.23 -10.91 31.78
CA LEU A 16 -17.18 -11.32 30.86
C LEU A 16 -16.46 -10.09 30.38
N LEU A 17 -15.15 -10.21 30.15
CA LEU A 17 -14.32 -9.15 29.58
C LEU A 17 -14.69 -8.80 28.13
N TYR A 18 -15.64 -9.52 27.55
CA TYR A 18 -16.13 -9.32 26.18
C TYR A 18 -17.38 -8.45 26.17
N ASP A 19 -17.29 -7.33 25.50
CA ASP A 19 -18.42 -6.41 25.29
C ASP A 19 -19.03 -6.64 23.90
N HIS A 20 -20.26 -7.16 23.88
CA HIS A 20 -21.01 -7.41 22.65
C HIS A 20 -21.42 -6.13 21.89
N SER A 21 -21.35 -4.96 22.53
CA SER A 21 -21.61 -3.69 21.88
C SER A 21 -20.40 -3.07 21.21
N ALA A 22 -19.20 -3.63 21.45
CA ALA A 22 -17.98 -3.17 20.82
C ALA A 22 -18.01 -3.44 19.32
N GLU A 23 -17.49 -2.50 18.52
CA GLU A 23 -17.41 -2.64 17.08
C GLU A 23 -16.49 -3.78 16.68
N HIS A 24 -16.94 -4.65 15.77
CA HIS A 24 -16.20 -5.80 15.28
C HIS A 24 -15.90 -5.64 13.78
N SER A 25 -14.66 -5.30 13.45
CA SER A 25 -14.22 -5.01 12.09
C SER A 25 -13.56 -6.21 11.40
N SER A 26 -14.24 -7.33 11.27
CA SER A 26 -13.73 -8.46 10.48
C SER A 26 -14.86 -9.21 9.77
N CYS A 27 -14.50 -9.87 8.64
CA CYS A 27 -15.45 -10.59 7.81
C CYS A 27 -15.67 -12.02 8.29
N GLY A 28 -16.85 -12.57 8.07
CA GLY A 28 -17.14 -14.01 8.25
C GLY A 28 -17.02 -14.73 6.90
N VAL A 29 -16.22 -15.80 6.87
CA VAL A 29 -16.00 -16.62 5.67
C VAL A 29 -15.96 -18.09 6.05
N GLY A 30 -16.42 -18.96 5.16
CA GLY A 30 -16.37 -20.39 5.38
C GLY A 30 -16.94 -21.21 4.22
N PHE A 31 -16.84 -22.51 4.36
CA PHE A 31 -17.50 -23.47 3.48
C PHE A 31 -18.14 -24.61 4.24
N ILE A 32 -19.11 -25.25 3.61
CA ILE A 32 -19.76 -26.48 4.06
C ILE A 32 -19.88 -27.40 2.86
N THR A 33 -19.54 -28.67 3.04
CA THR A 33 -19.67 -29.70 1.99
C THR A 33 -20.11 -31.04 2.52
N ARG A 34 -20.87 -31.76 1.71
CA ARG A 34 -21.21 -33.16 1.96
C ARG A 34 -20.11 -34.08 1.45
N LYS A 35 -19.64 -34.99 2.30
CA LYS A 35 -18.54 -35.91 1.97
C LYS A 35 -18.95 -36.97 0.93
N ASP A 36 -20.24 -37.31 0.88
CA ASP A 36 -20.76 -38.28 -0.12
C ASP A 36 -21.03 -37.67 -1.50
N GLY A 37 -20.84 -36.35 -1.67
CA GLY A 37 -21.09 -35.63 -2.92
C GLY A 37 -22.56 -35.54 -3.36
N ARG A 38 -23.49 -36.06 -2.55
CA ARG A 38 -24.93 -36.03 -2.85
C ARG A 38 -25.48 -34.61 -2.65
N GLN A 39 -26.16 -34.09 -3.66
CA GLN A 39 -26.88 -32.85 -3.56
C GLN A 39 -28.02 -32.93 -2.51
N SER A 40 -28.09 -31.97 -1.62
CA SER A 40 -29.04 -31.88 -0.54
C SER A 40 -29.46 -30.43 -0.28
N ARG A 41 -30.71 -30.23 0.04
CA ARG A 41 -31.26 -28.95 0.50
C ARG A 41 -30.58 -28.47 1.80
N ASP A 42 -30.15 -29.42 2.63
CA ASP A 42 -29.55 -29.13 3.92
C ASP A 42 -28.26 -28.26 3.84
N ILE A 43 -27.50 -28.36 2.77
CA ILE A 43 -26.31 -27.49 2.56
C ILE A 43 -26.71 -26.03 2.47
N ILE A 44 -27.79 -25.70 1.76
CA ILE A 44 -28.28 -24.29 1.69
C ILE A 44 -28.79 -23.84 3.06
N ASN A 45 -29.49 -24.71 3.78
CA ASN A 45 -29.97 -24.39 5.13
C ASN A 45 -28.83 -24.13 6.12
N LYS A 46 -27.79 -24.96 6.10
CA LYS A 46 -26.59 -24.77 6.93
C LYS A 46 -25.76 -23.57 6.50
N GLY A 47 -25.73 -23.27 5.21
CA GLY A 47 -25.13 -22.04 4.70
C GLY A 47 -25.88 -20.79 5.21
N HIS A 48 -27.18 -20.80 5.20
CA HIS A 48 -28.01 -19.75 5.79
C HIS A 48 -27.79 -19.61 7.30
N GLU A 49 -27.78 -20.72 8.03
CA GLU A 49 -27.43 -20.73 9.45
C GLU A 49 -26.07 -20.07 9.71
N ALA A 50 -25.05 -20.45 8.93
CA ALA A 50 -23.70 -19.86 9.04
C ALA A 50 -23.68 -18.36 8.79
N LEU A 51 -24.46 -17.88 7.82
CA LEU A 51 -24.60 -16.45 7.50
C LEU A 51 -25.33 -15.69 8.62
N CYS A 52 -26.32 -16.31 9.25
CA CYS A 52 -27.09 -15.74 10.38
C CYS A 52 -26.31 -15.73 11.70
N ALA A 53 -25.37 -16.67 11.87
CA ALA A 53 -24.63 -16.84 13.13
C ALA A 53 -23.64 -15.71 13.42
N VAL A 54 -23.24 -14.92 12.42
CA VAL A 54 -22.19 -13.90 12.54
C VAL A 54 -22.62 -12.52 12.03
N PRO A 55 -23.74 -11.96 12.52
CA PRO A 55 -24.17 -10.62 12.09
C PRO A 55 -23.16 -9.53 12.45
N HIS A 56 -22.41 -9.73 13.53
CA HIS A 56 -21.31 -8.85 13.96
C HIS A 56 -20.11 -8.82 13.00
N ARG A 57 -20.06 -9.72 12.02
CA ARG A 57 -19.04 -9.80 10.96
C ARG A 57 -19.53 -9.17 9.65
N GLY A 58 -20.82 -8.85 9.57
CA GLY A 58 -21.37 -8.06 8.47
C GLY A 58 -21.12 -6.56 8.67
N GLY A 59 -21.10 -5.81 7.59
CA GLY A 59 -21.19 -4.35 7.63
C GLY A 59 -22.62 -3.92 7.36
N MET A 60 -23.11 -2.95 8.12
CA MET A 60 -24.44 -2.39 7.95
C MET A 60 -24.43 -0.89 8.17
N SER A 61 -25.08 -0.14 7.30
CA SER A 61 -25.26 1.29 7.47
C SER A 61 -26.23 1.61 8.60
N SER A 62 -26.23 2.83 9.08
CA SER A 62 -27.21 3.32 10.07
C SER A 62 -28.66 3.22 9.57
N ALA A 63 -28.87 3.06 8.26
CA ALA A 63 -30.17 2.87 7.62
C ALA A 63 -30.60 1.39 7.55
N GLY A 64 -29.85 0.47 8.10
CA GLY A 64 -30.14 -0.96 8.08
C GLY A 64 -29.73 -1.68 6.78
N VAL A 65 -29.09 -0.97 5.83
CA VAL A 65 -28.67 -1.55 4.56
C VAL A 65 -27.33 -2.23 4.72
N GLY A 66 -27.23 -3.49 4.27
CA GLY A 66 -26.00 -4.26 4.34
C GLY A 66 -24.93 -3.76 3.39
N ASP A 67 -23.67 -4.00 3.74
CA ASP A 67 -22.51 -3.67 2.88
C ASP A 67 -22.39 -4.66 1.72
N GLY A 68 -22.78 -5.92 1.92
CA GLY A 68 -22.78 -6.95 0.90
C GLY A 68 -22.53 -8.34 1.48
N ALA A 69 -23.18 -9.33 0.90
CA ALA A 69 -22.99 -10.74 1.22
C ALA A 69 -23.16 -11.61 -0.03
N GLY A 70 -22.64 -12.83 0.02
CA GLY A 70 -22.77 -13.74 -1.10
C GLY A 70 -22.45 -15.18 -0.76
N ILE A 71 -22.87 -16.07 -1.67
CA ILE A 71 -22.55 -17.49 -1.68
C ILE A 71 -22.08 -17.94 -3.06
N CYS A 72 -21.22 -18.93 -3.09
CA CYS A 72 -20.93 -19.73 -4.26
C CYS A 72 -21.39 -21.17 -3.96
N ILE A 73 -22.20 -21.73 -4.87
CA ILE A 73 -22.78 -23.08 -4.74
C ILE A 73 -22.56 -23.86 -6.02
N ASP A 74 -22.54 -25.18 -5.92
CA ASP A 74 -22.57 -26.03 -7.11
C ASP A 74 -23.92 -25.95 -7.83
N LEU A 75 -23.93 -26.30 -9.11
CA LEU A 75 -25.14 -26.29 -9.92
C LEU A 75 -26.08 -27.43 -9.50
N SER A 76 -27.36 -27.12 -9.26
CA SER A 76 -28.38 -28.08 -8.89
C SER A 76 -29.00 -28.73 -10.12
N ASP A 77 -28.62 -29.97 -10.42
CA ASP A 77 -29.09 -30.68 -11.60
C ASP A 77 -30.63 -30.82 -11.63
N ALA A 78 -31.26 -31.11 -10.49
CA ALA A 78 -32.71 -31.20 -10.38
C ALA A 78 -33.43 -29.89 -10.65
N PHE A 79 -32.94 -28.80 -10.03
CA PHE A 79 -33.50 -27.46 -10.16
C PHE A 79 -33.41 -26.96 -11.62
N PHE A 80 -32.22 -27.03 -12.23
CA PHE A 80 -32.02 -26.53 -13.61
C PHE A 80 -32.71 -27.42 -14.64
N SER A 81 -32.81 -28.74 -14.42
CA SER A 81 -33.56 -29.60 -15.30
C SER A 81 -35.04 -29.25 -15.30
N ARG A 82 -35.63 -29.03 -14.13
CA ARG A 82 -37.02 -28.56 -14.02
C ARG A 82 -37.21 -27.18 -14.66
N LEU A 83 -36.31 -26.23 -14.35
CA LEU A 83 -36.39 -24.86 -14.81
C LEU A 83 -36.34 -24.75 -16.36
N THR A 84 -35.54 -25.60 -16.97
CA THR A 84 -35.35 -25.61 -18.44
C THR A 84 -36.25 -26.60 -19.16
N SER A 85 -37.00 -27.44 -18.44
CA SER A 85 -37.78 -28.58 -18.96
C SER A 85 -36.92 -29.51 -19.83
N ARG A 86 -35.64 -29.66 -19.51
CA ARG A 86 -34.66 -30.55 -20.15
C ARG A 86 -33.92 -31.31 -19.11
N GLU A 87 -33.63 -32.56 -19.34
CA GLU A 87 -32.73 -33.34 -18.47
C GLU A 87 -31.29 -32.81 -18.64
N LEU A 88 -30.73 -32.27 -17.58
CA LEU A 88 -29.39 -31.68 -17.54
C LEU A 88 -28.50 -32.54 -16.67
N THR A 89 -27.30 -32.82 -17.15
CA THR A 89 -26.29 -33.60 -16.43
C THR A 89 -25.06 -32.75 -16.20
N ARG A 90 -24.55 -32.81 -14.98
CA ARG A 90 -23.34 -32.09 -14.56
C ARG A 90 -22.19 -32.29 -15.57
N GLY A 91 -21.48 -31.20 -15.90
CA GLY A 91 -20.38 -31.19 -16.86
C GLY A 91 -20.82 -31.08 -18.32
N HIS A 92 -22.14 -31.12 -18.63
CA HIS A 92 -22.69 -30.97 -19.99
C HIS A 92 -23.56 -29.71 -20.13
N TYR A 93 -23.85 -29.01 -19.06
CA TYR A 93 -24.49 -27.70 -19.06
C TYR A 93 -23.73 -26.74 -18.17
N GLY A 94 -23.97 -25.44 -18.31
CA GLY A 94 -23.39 -24.40 -17.52
C GLY A 94 -24.35 -23.27 -17.25
N VAL A 95 -23.99 -22.46 -16.25
CA VAL A 95 -24.77 -21.30 -15.82
C VAL A 95 -23.86 -20.07 -15.76
N GLY A 96 -24.34 -18.96 -16.30
CA GLY A 96 -23.71 -17.66 -16.21
C GLY A 96 -24.61 -16.67 -15.49
N ASN A 97 -24.10 -16.05 -14.45
CA ASN A 97 -24.78 -14.98 -13.71
C ASN A 97 -24.03 -13.65 -13.94
N PHE A 98 -24.79 -12.60 -14.27
CA PHE A 98 -24.20 -11.31 -14.62
C PHE A 98 -24.99 -10.16 -13.98
N PHE A 99 -24.28 -9.14 -13.50
CA PHE A 99 -24.89 -7.83 -13.34
C PHE A 99 -24.93 -7.13 -14.70
N LEU A 100 -26.01 -6.40 -14.96
CA LEU A 100 -26.22 -5.67 -16.20
C LEU A 100 -26.22 -4.15 -15.96
N PRO A 101 -25.95 -3.34 -17.01
CA PRO A 101 -26.10 -1.89 -16.95
C PRO A 101 -27.46 -1.46 -16.40
N ALA A 102 -27.48 -0.36 -15.66
CA ALA A 102 -28.71 0.15 -15.04
C ALA A 102 -29.70 0.71 -16.08
N ASP A 103 -29.20 1.38 -17.13
CA ASP A 103 -30.08 1.93 -18.15
C ASP A 103 -30.59 0.84 -19.14
N GLN A 104 -31.84 0.99 -19.58
CA GLN A 104 -32.52 -0.03 -20.39
C GLN A 104 -31.87 -0.28 -21.75
N LYS A 105 -31.30 0.74 -22.40
CA LYS A 105 -30.68 0.61 -23.73
C LYS A 105 -29.37 -0.16 -23.63
N SER A 106 -28.47 0.22 -22.70
CA SER A 106 -27.21 -0.47 -22.47
C SER A 106 -27.44 -1.89 -21.95
N ARG A 107 -28.48 -2.10 -21.12
CA ARG A 107 -28.91 -3.44 -20.68
C ARG A 107 -29.29 -4.34 -21.89
N GLY A 108 -30.09 -3.86 -22.83
CA GLY A 108 -30.42 -4.59 -24.02
C GLY A 108 -29.19 -4.95 -24.86
N ALA A 109 -28.28 -3.98 -25.05
CA ALA A 109 -27.01 -4.21 -25.75
C ALA A 109 -26.14 -5.24 -25.06
N ALA A 110 -26.06 -5.20 -23.70
CA ALA A 110 -25.30 -6.15 -22.92
C ALA A 110 -25.85 -7.58 -23.03
N ILE A 111 -27.18 -7.74 -22.99
CA ILE A 111 -27.84 -9.04 -23.17
C ILE A 111 -27.52 -9.63 -24.56
N GLU A 112 -27.58 -8.81 -25.58
CA GLU A 112 -27.25 -9.24 -26.95
C GLU A 112 -25.76 -9.58 -27.07
N ALA A 113 -24.86 -8.73 -26.55
CA ALA A 113 -23.42 -8.95 -26.59
C ALA A 113 -23.01 -10.25 -25.91
N VAL A 114 -23.50 -10.50 -24.69
CA VAL A 114 -23.25 -11.76 -23.98
C VAL A 114 -23.79 -12.97 -24.75
N GLY A 115 -25.00 -12.88 -25.28
CA GLY A 115 -25.60 -13.94 -26.11
C GLY A 115 -24.72 -14.28 -27.32
N ASN A 116 -24.26 -13.28 -28.03
CA ASN A 116 -23.40 -13.44 -29.22
C ASN A 116 -22.05 -14.08 -28.86
N VAL A 117 -21.46 -13.72 -27.74
CA VAL A 117 -20.21 -14.35 -27.28
C VAL A 117 -20.42 -15.82 -26.91
N LEU A 118 -21.49 -16.15 -26.19
CA LEU A 118 -21.81 -17.55 -25.85
C LEU A 118 -22.02 -18.38 -27.10
N GLU A 119 -22.76 -17.86 -28.08
CA GLU A 119 -22.97 -18.53 -29.33
C GLU A 119 -21.68 -18.75 -30.13
N SER A 120 -20.83 -17.73 -30.20
CA SER A 120 -19.51 -17.80 -30.85
C SER A 120 -18.58 -18.82 -30.20
N ALA A 121 -18.70 -19.00 -28.89
CA ALA A 121 -18.00 -20.02 -28.12
C ALA A 121 -18.63 -21.42 -28.22
N LYS A 122 -19.58 -21.65 -29.14
CA LYS A 122 -20.31 -22.93 -29.36
C LYS A 122 -21.12 -23.38 -28.13
N LEU A 123 -21.56 -22.45 -27.31
CA LEU A 123 -22.45 -22.68 -26.18
C LEU A 123 -23.90 -22.44 -26.62
N GLU A 124 -24.74 -23.45 -26.53
CA GLU A 124 -26.16 -23.35 -26.85
C GLU A 124 -26.92 -22.74 -25.67
N VAL A 125 -27.41 -21.53 -25.81
CA VAL A 125 -28.25 -20.89 -24.78
C VAL A 125 -29.59 -21.59 -24.71
N ILE A 126 -29.93 -22.19 -23.60
CA ILE A 126 -31.18 -22.90 -23.32
C ILE A 126 -32.21 -21.96 -22.70
N LEU A 127 -31.76 -21.14 -21.75
CA LEU A 127 -32.63 -20.23 -21.01
C LEU A 127 -31.85 -18.93 -20.71
N ARG A 128 -32.59 -17.85 -20.78
CA ARG A 128 -32.14 -16.55 -20.27
C ARG A 128 -33.24 -15.91 -19.44
N ARG A 129 -32.90 -15.37 -18.27
CA ARG A 129 -33.88 -14.75 -17.38
C ARG A 129 -33.22 -13.77 -16.42
N GLU A 130 -33.97 -12.84 -15.86
CA GLU A 130 -33.61 -12.14 -14.64
C GLU A 130 -33.95 -13.05 -13.45
N LEU A 131 -33.07 -13.09 -12.44
CA LEU A 131 -33.30 -13.89 -11.24
C LEU A 131 -34.47 -13.30 -10.44
N PRO A 132 -35.44 -14.13 -10.03
CA PRO A 132 -36.53 -13.68 -9.17
C PRO A 132 -35.99 -13.38 -7.78
N VAL A 133 -36.41 -12.22 -7.23
CA VAL A 133 -35.99 -11.75 -5.92
C VAL A 133 -37.18 -11.31 -5.08
N ASN A 134 -37.15 -11.67 -3.79
CA ASN A 134 -38.10 -11.21 -2.79
C ASN A 134 -37.61 -9.88 -2.18
N ARG A 135 -38.14 -8.77 -2.66
CA ARG A 135 -37.79 -7.44 -2.17
C ARG A 135 -38.19 -7.18 -0.71
N ASP A 136 -39.23 -7.88 -0.21
CA ASP A 136 -39.68 -7.73 1.18
C ASP A 136 -38.67 -8.34 2.19
N ALA A 137 -37.73 -9.11 1.71
CA ALA A 137 -36.66 -9.68 2.55
C ALA A 137 -35.56 -8.68 2.97
N ILE A 138 -35.55 -7.46 2.40
CA ILE A 138 -34.52 -6.46 2.64
C ILE A 138 -35.15 -5.10 3.02
N GLU A 139 -34.35 -4.26 3.68
CA GLU A 139 -34.77 -2.90 3.98
C GLU A 139 -35.15 -2.11 2.72
N PRO A 140 -36.29 -1.37 2.70
CA PRO A 140 -36.74 -0.62 1.53
C PRO A 140 -35.71 0.35 0.95
N ARG A 141 -34.87 0.96 1.81
CA ARG A 141 -33.78 1.85 1.39
C ARG A 141 -32.67 1.12 0.63
N GLY A 142 -32.60 -0.19 0.74
CA GLY A 142 -31.68 -1.05 0.02
C GLY A 142 -32.14 -1.43 -1.38
N HIS A 143 -33.43 -1.22 -1.74
CA HIS A 143 -34.00 -1.68 -3.01
C HIS A 143 -33.30 -1.11 -4.24
N ASP A 144 -33.00 0.20 -4.21
CA ASP A 144 -32.37 0.92 -5.32
C ASP A 144 -30.85 0.69 -5.40
N LEU A 145 -30.29 0.05 -4.37
CA LEU A 145 -28.86 -0.26 -4.29
C LEU A 145 -28.54 -1.68 -4.78
N GLN A 146 -29.57 -2.49 -5.06
CA GLN A 146 -29.38 -3.82 -5.62
C GLN A 146 -29.23 -3.75 -7.14
N LEU A 147 -28.28 -4.55 -7.65
CA LEU A 147 -28.18 -4.79 -9.06
C LEU A 147 -28.87 -6.11 -9.41
N PRO A 148 -29.81 -6.13 -10.35
CA PRO A 148 -30.46 -7.37 -10.77
C PRO A 148 -29.44 -8.30 -11.42
N ILE A 149 -29.56 -9.59 -11.12
CA ILE A 149 -28.75 -10.63 -11.74
C ILE A 149 -29.51 -11.20 -12.92
N PHE A 150 -28.87 -11.17 -14.09
CA PHE A 150 -29.35 -11.84 -15.25
C PHE A 150 -28.62 -13.17 -15.47
N GLN A 151 -29.36 -14.23 -15.73
CA GLN A 151 -28.87 -15.59 -15.80
C GLN A 151 -29.03 -16.19 -17.20
N TRP A 152 -27.98 -16.83 -17.68
CA TRP A 152 -27.99 -17.71 -18.86
C TRP A 152 -27.77 -19.15 -18.43
N VAL A 153 -28.59 -20.07 -18.92
CA VAL A 153 -28.34 -21.52 -18.84
C VAL A 153 -28.02 -21.98 -20.25
N PHE A 154 -26.95 -22.70 -20.41
CA PHE A 154 -26.44 -23.14 -21.70
C PHE A 154 -25.89 -24.56 -21.65
N ALA A 155 -25.79 -25.20 -22.81
CA ALA A 155 -25.19 -26.51 -22.97
C ALA A 155 -24.19 -26.52 -24.13
N THR A 156 -23.45 -27.59 -24.30
CA THR A 156 -22.59 -27.75 -25.47
C THR A 156 -23.40 -28.08 -26.73
N ARG A 157 -23.08 -27.48 -27.87
CA ARG A 157 -23.73 -27.80 -29.16
C ARG A 157 -23.24 -29.08 -29.83
N GLN A 158 -22.13 -29.65 -29.36
CA GLN A 158 -21.47 -30.82 -29.92
C GLN A 158 -21.09 -31.78 -28.80
N SER A 159 -20.71 -33.01 -29.10
CA SER A 159 -20.18 -34.00 -28.16
C SER A 159 -18.76 -33.63 -27.74
N ALA A 160 -18.60 -32.47 -27.12
CA ALA A 160 -17.33 -32.05 -26.53
C ALA A 160 -17.09 -32.81 -25.19
N THR A 161 -15.84 -33.07 -24.91
CA THR A 161 -15.44 -33.57 -23.58
C THR A 161 -15.73 -32.50 -22.53
N PRO A 162 -15.90 -32.86 -21.24
CA PRO A 162 -16.06 -31.89 -20.17
C PRO A 162 -14.93 -30.87 -20.11
N ALA A 163 -13.69 -31.27 -20.40
CA ALA A 163 -12.53 -30.37 -20.40
C ALA A 163 -12.60 -29.35 -21.58
N GLU A 164 -13.02 -29.79 -22.76
CA GLU A 164 -13.23 -28.88 -23.90
C GLU A 164 -14.39 -27.92 -23.63
N PHE A 165 -15.43 -28.39 -22.97
CA PHE A 165 -16.57 -27.56 -22.58
C PHE A 165 -16.14 -26.50 -21.57
N ASP A 166 -15.40 -26.84 -20.52
CA ASP A 166 -14.83 -25.91 -19.56
C ASP A 166 -13.91 -24.87 -20.22
N SER A 167 -13.09 -25.29 -21.18
CA SER A 167 -12.23 -24.40 -21.97
C SER A 167 -13.04 -23.40 -22.79
N ASN A 168 -14.13 -23.86 -23.45
CA ASN A 168 -15.01 -22.97 -24.21
C ASN A 168 -15.72 -21.95 -23.32
N ILE A 169 -16.15 -22.38 -22.13
CA ILE A 169 -16.73 -21.48 -21.10
C ILE A 169 -15.74 -20.42 -20.67
N TYR A 170 -14.49 -20.81 -20.38
CA TYR A 170 -13.47 -19.86 -19.98
C TYR A 170 -13.12 -18.87 -21.10
N ASN A 171 -13.04 -19.33 -22.36
CA ASN A 171 -12.84 -18.45 -23.52
C ASN A 171 -13.99 -17.45 -23.67
N ALA A 172 -15.24 -17.89 -23.45
CA ALA A 172 -16.40 -17.00 -23.46
C ALA A 172 -16.32 -15.97 -22.32
N LEU A 173 -15.91 -16.40 -21.12
CA LEU A 173 -15.74 -15.49 -19.98
C LEU A 173 -14.72 -14.39 -20.28
N VAL A 174 -13.54 -14.75 -20.80
CA VAL A 174 -12.49 -13.78 -21.17
C VAL A 174 -13.00 -12.80 -22.25
N ALA A 175 -13.71 -13.30 -23.25
CA ALA A 175 -14.28 -12.45 -24.29
C ALA A 175 -15.36 -11.49 -23.74
N ILE A 176 -16.18 -11.95 -22.80
CA ILE A 176 -17.17 -11.09 -22.12
C ILE A 176 -16.46 -10.04 -21.25
N GLU A 177 -15.44 -10.42 -20.49
CA GLU A 177 -14.64 -9.47 -19.70
C GLU A 177 -13.98 -8.40 -20.59
N ALA A 178 -13.49 -8.79 -21.78
CA ALA A 178 -12.91 -7.86 -22.73
C ALA A 178 -13.91 -6.78 -23.17
N ILE A 179 -15.10 -7.16 -23.58
CA ILE A 179 -16.14 -6.19 -24.00
C ILE A 179 -16.69 -5.40 -22.80
N ALA A 180 -16.92 -6.06 -21.66
CA ALA A 180 -17.50 -5.43 -20.46
C ALA A 180 -16.62 -4.32 -19.89
N TYR A 181 -15.30 -4.47 -19.97
CA TYR A 181 -14.35 -3.54 -19.32
C TYR A 181 -13.70 -2.54 -20.28
N GLN A 182 -13.86 -2.71 -21.59
CA GLN A 182 -13.31 -1.81 -22.60
C GLN A 182 -14.40 -0.95 -23.29
N ASP A 183 -15.62 -1.45 -23.43
CA ASP A 183 -16.72 -0.72 -24.08
C ASP A 183 -17.50 0.10 -23.06
N LYS A 184 -17.41 1.44 -23.18
CA LYS A 184 -18.15 2.38 -22.32
C LYS A 184 -19.68 2.24 -22.44
N HIS A 185 -20.19 1.70 -23.55
CA HIS A 185 -21.63 1.46 -23.71
C HIS A 185 -22.13 0.26 -22.91
N LEU A 186 -21.22 -0.59 -22.46
CA LEU A 186 -21.51 -1.77 -21.63
C LEU A 186 -21.10 -1.56 -20.16
N GLU A 187 -20.81 -0.33 -19.75
CA GLU A 187 -20.46 -0.01 -18.36
C GLU A 187 -21.56 -0.50 -17.41
N GLY A 188 -21.17 -1.30 -16.42
CA GLY A 188 -22.09 -2.00 -15.51
C GLY A 188 -22.33 -3.47 -15.84
N LEU A 189 -21.92 -3.95 -17.01
CA LEU A 189 -21.85 -5.39 -17.29
C LEU A 189 -20.72 -6.01 -16.47
N TYR A 190 -21.04 -6.97 -15.62
CA TYR A 190 -20.08 -7.64 -14.77
C TYR A 190 -20.40 -9.13 -14.61
N PRO A 191 -19.50 -10.06 -15.04
CA PRO A 191 -19.70 -11.49 -14.85
C PRO A 191 -19.43 -11.91 -13.40
N LEU A 192 -20.49 -12.32 -12.70
CA LEU A 192 -20.37 -12.89 -11.34
C LEU A 192 -19.78 -14.30 -11.42
N SER A 193 -20.32 -15.11 -12.32
CA SER A 193 -19.86 -16.46 -12.58
C SER A 193 -20.25 -16.88 -14.00
N LEU A 194 -19.46 -17.77 -14.60
CA LEU A 194 -19.75 -18.48 -15.82
C LEU A 194 -19.04 -19.83 -15.72
N SER A 195 -19.78 -20.92 -15.44
CA SER A 195 -19.19 -22.21 -15.10
C SER A 195 -20.11 -23.38 -15.42
N SER A 196 -19.53 -24.54 -15.67
CA SER A 196 -20.23 -25.82 -15.79
C SER A 196 -20.49 -26.50 -14.42
N ARG A 197 -20.02 -25.91 -13.32
CA ARG A 197 -20.00 -26.57 -12.00
C ARG A 197 -20.58 -25.73 -10.88
N THR A 198 -20.36 -24.41 -10.90
CA THR A 198 -20.71 -23.51 -9.80
C THR A 198 -21.43 -22.27 -10.28
N GLN A 199 -22.14 -21.61 -9.38
CA GLN A 199 -22.70 -20.27 -9.59
C GLN A 199 -22.52 -19.40 -8.35
N VAL A 200 -22.40 -18.10 -8.59
CA VAL A 200 -22.28 -17.07 -7.54
C VAL A 200 -23.57 -16.28 -7.45
N LEU A 201 -24.10 -16.14 -6.24
CA LEU A 201 -25.20 -15.26 -5.90
C LEU A 201 -24.74 -14.29 -4.82
N LYS A 202 -24.85 -13.02 -5.09
CA LYS A 202 -24.41 -11.96 -4.19
C LYS A 202 -25.13 -10.65 -4.43
N GLY A 203 -25.12 -9.76 -3.45
CA GLY A 203 -25.73 -8.44 -3.54
C GLY A 203 -25.29 -7.55 -2.40
N ARG A 204 -25.78 -6.33 -2.38
CA ARG A 204 -25.61 -5.40 -1.28
C ARG A 204 -26.62 -5.71 -0.17
N LEU A 205 -26.37 -6.80 0.51
CA LEU A 205 -27.27 -7.44 1.47
C LEU A 205 -26.60 -7.58 2.83
N ASN A 206 -27.39 -7.63 3.87
CA ASN A 206 -26.94 -8.22 5.12
C ASN A 206 -26.81 -9.75 4.95
N SER A 207 -25.95 -10.39 5.71
CA SER A 207 -25.67 -11.83 5.56
C SER A 207 -26.94 -12.69 5.72
N TRP A 208 -27.84 -12.34 6.63
CA TRP A 208 -29.09 -13.06 6.87
C TRP A 208 -30.19 -12.83 5.83
N GLU A 209 -30.08 -11.78 5.01
CA GLU A 209 -31.01 -11.44 3.94
C GLU A 209 -30.79 -12.27 2.68
N LEU A 210 -29.60 -12.79 2.47
CA LEU A 210 -29.16 -13.40 1.22
C LEU A 210 -30.06 -14.55 0.75
N VAL A 211 -30.30 -15.54 1.58
CA VAL A 211 -31.08 -16.72 1.21
C VAL A 211 -32.59 -16.39 1.06
N PRO A 212 -33.20 -15.59 1.94
CA PRO A 212 -34.57 -15.11 1.74
C PRO A 212 -34.76 -14.18 0.52
N TYR A 213 -33.74 -13.49 0.11
CA TYR A 213 -33.80 -12.53 -1.02
C TYR A 213 -33.87 -13.23 -2.37
N PHE A 214 -33.09 -14.28 -2.60
CA PHE A 214 -33.08 -15.01 -3.87
C PHE A 214 -34.14 -16.11 -3.84
N GLU A 215 -35.28 -15.93 -4.53
CA GLU A 215 -36.40 -16.88 -4.50
C GLU A 215 -36.01 -18.31 -4.96
N ASP A 216 -35.07 -18.41 -5.90
CA ASP A 216 -34.58 -19.72 -6.37
C ASP A 216 -33.97 -20.54 -5.23
N LEU A 217 -33.34 -19.89 -4.25
CA LEU A 217 -32.79 -20.58 -3.08
C LEU A 217 -33.87 -21.13 -2.13
N ALA A 218 -35.10 -20.68 -2.24
CA ALA A 218 -36.24 -21.23 -1.46
C ALA A 218 -36.83 -22.51 -2.11
N ALA A 219 -36.54 -22.78 -3.39
CA ALA A 219 -37.10 -23.93 -4.09
C ALA A 219 -36.67 -25.26 -3.44
N PRO A 220 -37.60 -26.20 -3.16
CA PRO A 220 -37.28 -27.45 -2.49
C PRO A 220 -36.28 -28.35 -3.25
N ASP A 221 -36.30 -28.27 -4.56
CA ASP A 221 -35.43 -29.06 -5.46
C ASP A 221 -34.10 -28.35 -5.75
N HIS A 222 -33.87 -27.16 -5.22
CA HIS A 222 -32.56 -26.52 -5.30
C HIS A 222 -31.62 -27.13 -4.25
N CYS A 223 -31.07 -28.27 -4.63
CA CYS A 223 -30.18 -29.07 -3.80
C CYS A 223 -28.74 -28.93 -4.29
N VAL A 224 -27.81 -28.78 -3.39
CA VAL A 224 -26.37 -28.63 -3.67
C VAL A 224 -25.55 -29.52 -2.73
N HIS A 225 -24.32 -29.88 -3.06
CA HIS A 225 -23.45 -30.66 -2.20
C HIS A 225 -22.35 -29.86 -1.56
N THR A 226 -22.08 -28.63 -2.08
CA THR A 226 -21.06 -27.73 -1.56
C THR A 226 -21.49 -26.28 -1.62
N LEU A 227 -21.05 -25.49 -0.64
CA LEU A 227 -21.31 -24.07 -0.54
C LEU A 227 -20.15 -23.39 0.17
N PHE A 228 -19.68 -22.27 -0.36
CA PHE A 228 -18.86 -21.34 0.39
C PHE A 228 -19.46 -19.95 0.38
N PHE A 229 -19.17 -19.18 1.44
CA PHE A 229 -19.87 -17.93 1.72
C PHE A 229 -18.93 -16.85 2.22
N HIS A 230 -19.43 -15.60 2.10
CA HIS A 230 -18.82 -14.43 2.69
C HIS A 230 -19.89 -13.46 3.21
N THR A 231 -19.68 -12.91 4.42
CA THR A 231 -20.72 -12.14 5.13
C THR A 231 -20.58 -10.63 4.99
N ARG A 232 -19.55 -10.15 4.33
CA ARG A 232 -19.29 -8.71 4.19
C ARG A 232 -18.62 -8.40 2.86
N PHE A 233 -18.72 -7.15 2.48
CA PHE A 233 -18.11 -6.63 1.26
C PHE A 233 -16.63 -6.30 1.45
N SER A 234 -16.32 -5.22 2.15
CA SER A 234 -14.96 -4.75 2.47
C SER A 234 -15.02 -3.75 3.60
N THR A 235 -13.94 -3.64 4.37
CA THR A 235 -13.88 -2.72 5.51
C THR A 235 -13.56 -1.27 5.11
N ASN A 236 -12.95 -1.03 3.95
CA ASN A 236 -12.28 0.24 3.62
C ASN A 236 -12.66 0.83 2.25
N THR A 237 -13.65 0.27 1.56
CA THR A 237 -14.08 0.73 0.22
C THR A 237 -15.57 1.01 0.19
N ASP A 238 -15.98 1.87 -0.75
CA ASP A 238 -17.40 2.15 -0.99
C ASP A 238 -18.11 0.88 -1.46
N PRO A 239 -19.20 0.44 -0.80
CA PRO A 239 -19.84 -0.82 -1.13
C PRO A 239 -20.45 -0.79 -2.54
N HIS A 240 -20.00 -1.68 -3.40
CA HIS A 240 -20.59 -1.92 -4.73
C HIS A 240 -20.90 -3.41 -4.89
N PRO A 241 -22.11 -3.81 -5.37
CA PRO A 241 -22.51 -5.21 -5.45
C PRO A 241 -21.53 -6.13 -6.20
N SER A 242 -20.87 -5.64 -7.24
CA SER A 242 -19.86 -6.42 -7.98
C SER A 242 -18.65 -6.81 -7.16
N MET A 243 -18.35 -6.03 -6.13
CA MET A 243 -17.19 -6.27 -5.25
C MET A 243 -17.52 -7.13 -4.04
N ALA A 244 -18.80 -7.38 -3.75
CA ALA A 244 -19.19 -8.34 -2.73
C ALA A 244 -18.58 -9.71 -3.03
N GLN A 245 -18.14 -10.39 -1.99
CA GLN A 245 -17.64 -11.75 -2.11
C GLN A 245 -18.75 -12.77 -1.85
N PRO A 246 -18.62 -14.06 -2.30
CA PRO A 246 -17.45 -14.64 -2.96
C PRO A 246 -17.30 -14.23 -4.42
N PHE A 247 -16.12 -14.53 -4.95
CA PHE A 247 -15.85 -14.51 -6.36
C PHE A 247 -16.06 -15.92 -6.95
N ARG A 248 -15.53 -16.17 -8.18
CA ARG A 248 -15.82 -17.40 -8.93
C ARG A 248 -15.21 -18.66 -8.31
N LEU A 249 -13.95 -18.52 -7.82
CA LEU A 249 -13.17 -19.64 -7.29
C LEU A 249 -12.80 -19.46 -5.83
N MET A 250 -13.06 -18.29 -5.23
CA MET A 250 -12.61 -18.01 -3.90
C MET A 250 -13.44 -17.00 -3.13
N ALA A 251 -13.28 -17.04 -1.80
CA ALA A 251 -13.66 -16.01 -0.85
C ALA A 251 -12.48 -15.75 0.10
N HIS A 252 -12.28 -14.51 0.50
CA HIS A 252 -11.12 -14.07 1.24
C HIS A 252 -11.48 -13.16 2.40
N ASN A 253 -10.97 -13.45 3.58
CA ASN A 253 -11.04 -12.58 4.74
C ASN A 253 -9.65 -12.09 5.09
N GLY A 254 -9.40 -10.80 4.86
CA GLY A 254 -8.14 -10.17 5.14
C GLY A 254 -7.78 -9.09 4.12
N GLU A 255 -6.49 -8.85 3.96
CA GLU A 255 -5.94 -7.89 3.01
C GLU A 255 -4.68 -8.47 2.36
N LEU A 256 -4.57 -8.37 1.05
CA LEU A 256 -3.38 -8.78 0.30
C LEU A 256 -2.44 -7.58 0.16
N ASN A 257 -1.48 -7.46 1.08
CA ASN A 257 -0.56 -6.32 1.13
C ASN A 257 0.32 -6.20 -0.13
N THR A 258 0.47 -7.27 -0.88
CA THR A 258 1.18 -7.31 -2.16
C THR A 258 0.36 -6.80 -3.35
N ASP A 259 -0.90 -6.42 -3.18
CA ASP A 259 -1.79 -6.10 -4.31
C ASP A 259 -1.22 -5.03 -5.24
N LYS A 260 -0.67 -3.94 -4.69
CA LYS A 260 -0.03 -2.89 -5.50
C LYS A 260 1.12 -3.45 -6.33
N LYS A 261 2.03 -4.20 -5.71
CA LYS A 261 3.17 -4.81 -6.39
C LYS A 261 2.72 -5.81 -7.46
N ASN A 262 1.74 -6.66 -7.14
CA ASN A 262 1.22 -7.64 -8.07
C ASN A 262 0.53 -6.98 -9.28
N ARG A 263 -0.19 -5.87 -9.10
CA ARG A 263 -0.73 -5.08 -10.21
C ARG A 263 0.36 -4.51 -11.11
N LEU A 264 1.44 -3.98 -10.54
CA LEU A 264 2.58 -3.49 -11.33
C LEU A 264 3.26 -4.63 -12.10
N SER A 265 3.43 -5.78 -11.46
CA SER A 265 3.98 -6.99 -12.11
C SER A 265 3.08 -7.50 -13.23
N GLU A 266 1.76 -7.47 -13.04
CA GLU A 266 0.79 -7.88 -14.06
C GLU A 266 0.84 -7.02 -15.33
N VAL A 267 1.14 -5.73 -15.19
CA VAL A 267 1.35 -4.86 -16.38
C VAL A 267 2.55 -5.37 -17.19
N ALA A 268 3.65 -5.71 -16.52
CA ALA A 268 4.82 -6.29 -17.18
C ALA A 268 4.52 -7.68 -17.77
N GLU A 269 3.81 -8.53 -17.02
CA GLU A 269 3.40 -9.85 -17.48
C GLU A 269 2.45 -9.78 -18.68
N ALA A 270 1.47 -8.90 -18.64
CA ALA A 270 0.50 -8.76 -19.74
C ALA A 270 1.18 -8.40 -21.06
N LYS A 271 2.16 -7.49 -21.01
CA LYS A 271 2.94 -7.12 -22.19
C LYS A 271 3.83 -8.26 -22.68
N ALA A 272 4.52 -8.96 -21.79
CA ALA A 272 5.42 -10.07 -22.12
C ALA A 272 4.68 -11.30 -22.66
N ARG A 273 3.52 -11.61 -22.07
CA ARG A 273 2.72 -12.80 -22.42
C ARG A 273 1.69 -12.55 -23.51
N LYS A 274 1.43 -11.29 -23.87
CA LYS A 274 0.26 -10.88 -24.67
C LYS A 274 -1.03 -11.43 -24.05
N SER A 275 -1.13 -11.27 -22.73
CA SER A 275 -2.21 -11.84 -21.91
C SER A 275 -3.57 -11.29 -22.31
N ASP A 276 -4.58 -12.15 -22.24
CA ASP A 276 -5.99 -11.86 -22.45
C ASP A 276 -6.76 -11.54 -21.17
N ILE A 277 -6.08 -11.23 -20.07
CA ILE A 277 -6.73 -10.81 -18.82
C ILE A 277 -7.17 -9.35 -18.93
N HIS A 278 -8.48 -9.13 -18.82
CA HIS A 278 -9.08 -7.80 -18.79
C HIS A 278 -9.58 -7.51 -17.38
N ARG A 279 -9.20 -6.35 -16.81
CA ARG A 279 -9.49 -5.98 -15.43
C ARG A 279 -10.54 -4.88 -15.36
N PRO A 280 -11.57 -5.00 -14.49
CA PRO A 280 -12.52 -3.91 -14.25
C PRO A 280 -11.86 -2.76 -13.50
N LYS A 281 -12.31 -1.53 -13.79
CA LYS A 281 -11.87 -0.34 -13.04
C LYS A 281 -12.27 -0.48 -11.58
N GLY A 282 -11.35 -0.14 -10.67
CA GLY A 282 -11.60 -0.21 -9.22
C GLY A 282 -11.68 -1.64 -8.65
N GLN A 283 -11.14 -2.63 -9.36
CA GLN A 283 -11.11 -4.02 -8.92
C GLN A 283 -10.44 -4.16 -7.54
N SER A 284 -11.05 -4.93 -6.63
CA SER A 284 -10.45 -5.25 -5.33
C SER A 284 -9.27 -6.22 -5.47
N ASP A 285 -8.43 -6.30 -4.44
CA ASP A 285 -7.34 -7.27 -4.30
C ASP A 285 -7.82 -8.72 -4.45
N SER A 286 -8.89 -9.06 -3.77
CA SER A 286 -9.51 -10.38 -3.81
C SER A 286 -10.06 -10.74 -5.20
N SER A 287 -10.71 -9.77 -5.88
CA SER A 287 -11.19 -9.96 -7.25
C SER A 287 -10.04 -10.15 -8.24
N ARG A 288 -8.94 -9.42 -8.06
CA ARG A 288 -7.72 -9.61 -8.85
C ARG A 288 -7.13 -11.00 -8.65
N PHE A 289 -7.04 -11.44 -7.38
CA PHE A 289 -6.55 -12.77 -7.05
C PHE A 289 -7.40 -13.87 -7.70
N ASP A 290 -8.72 -13.80 -7.57
CA ASP A 290 -9.67 -14.75 -8.20
C ASP A 290 -9.47 -14.86 -9.72
N GLN A 291 -9.37 -13.70 -10.39
CA GLN A 291 -9.20 -13.67 -11.84
C GLN A 291 -7.82 -14.22 -12.25
N THR A 292 -6.77 -13.93 -11.50
CA THR A 292 -5.44 -14.51 -11.72
C THR A 292 -5.43 -16.01 -11.46
N LEU A 293 -6.11 -16.47 -10.39
CA LEU A 293 -6.26 -17.89 -10.09
C LEU A 293 -6.98 -18.64 -11.24
N GLY A 294 -8.07 -18.07 -11.74
CA GLY A 294 -8.76 -18.60 -12.93
C GLY A 294 -7.85 -18.69 -14.16
N TYR A 295 -7.04 -17.68 -14.40
CA TYR A 295 -6.06 -17.69 -15.48
C TYR A 295 -5.03 -18.81 -15.32
N ARG A 296 -4.50 -19.02 -14.11
CA ARG A 296 -3.54 -20.09 -13.83
C ARG A 296 -4.14 -21.47 -14.07
N VAL A 297 -5.37 -21.69 -13.64
CA VAL A 297 -6.07 -22.98 -13.81
C VAL A 297 -6.36 -23.25 -15.30
N HIS A 298 -6.85 -22.27 -16.03
CA HIS A 298 -7.34 -22.50 -17.41
C HIS A 298 -6.27 -22.30 -18.49
N ARG A 299 -5.29 -21.44 -18.27
CA ARG A 299 -4.21 -21.14 -19.25
C ARG A 299 -2.86 -21.71 -18.83
N GLY A 300 -2.64 -21.88 -17.54
CA GLY A 300 -1.38 -22.42 -16.97
C GLY A 300 -1.33 -23.93 -16.87
N GLU A 301 -2.45 -24.62 -17.16
CA GLU A 301 -2.61 -26.08 -17.00
C GLU A 301 -2.21 -26.57 -15.60
N VAL A 302 -2.51 -25.77 -14.58
CA VAL A 302 -2.19 -26.04 -13.19
C VAL A 302 -3.49 -26.34 -12.46
N ASP A 303 -3.53 -27.41 -11.65
CA ASP A 303 -4.73 -27.70 -10.85
C ASP A 303 -4.97 -26.59 -9.79
N LEU A 304 -6.22 -26.48 -9.34
CA LEU A 304 -6.65 -25.40 -8.42
C LEU A 304 -5.83 -25.38 -7.12
N VAL A 305 -5.51 -26.54 -6.54
CA VAL A 305 -4.78 -26.60 -5.26
C VAL A 305 -3.32 -26.16 -5.45
N SER A 306 -2.67 -26.64 -6.51
CA SER A 306 -1.32 -26.21 -6.89
C SER A 306 -1.25 -24.71 -7.18
N ALA A 307 -2.24 -24.16 -7.87
CA ALA A 307 -2.32 -22.72 -8.14
C ALA A 307 -2.45 -21.91 -6.84
N VAL A 308 -3.33 -22.32 -5.93
CA VAL A 308 -3.48 -21.67 -4.61
C VAL A 308 -2.20 -21.76 -3.79
N VAL A 309 -1.51 -22.90 -3.79
CA VAL A 309 -0.25 -23.08 -3.03
C VAL A 309 0.87 -22.26 -3.64
N SER A 310 0.96 -22.17 -4.96
CA SER A 310 2.01 -21.37 -5.62
C SER A 310 1.82 -19.87 -5.41
N MET A 311 0.57 -19.38 -5.46
CA MET A 311 0.23 -17.97 -5.25
C MET A 311 0.26 -17.52 -3.79
N MET A 312 0.02 -18.46 -2.84
CA MET A 312 0.10 -18.23 -1.40
C MET A 312 0.93 -19.32 -0.73
N PRO A 313 2.26 -19.35 -0.93
CA PRO A 313 3.10 -20.42 -0.36
C PRO A 313 3.19 -20.31 1.18
N PRO A 314 3.41 -21.43 1.89
CA PRO A 314 3.78 -21.38 3.30
C PRO A 314 5.19 -20.75 3.46
N ALA A 315 5.59 -20.49 4.71
CA ALA A 315 6.96 -20.05 5.01
C ALA A 315 7.93 -21.26 4.95
N TRP A 316 8.23 -21.70 3.74
CA TRP A 316 8.99 -22.92 3.48
C TRP A 316 10.51 -22.73 3.60
N GLU A 317 10.98 -21.52 3.43
CA GLU A 317 12.41 -21.22 3.32
C GLU A 317 13.20 -21.60 4.58
N ASN A 318 12.58 -21.40 5.74
CA ASN A 318 13.18 -21.70 7.06
C ASN A 318 12.56 -22.92 7.74
N ASP A 319 11.57 -23.59 7.12
CA ASP A 319 10.92 -24.76 7.72
C ASP A 319 11.66 -26.07 7.41
N HIS A 320 12.48 -26.50 8.35
CA HIS A 320 13.24 -27.75 8.23
C HIS A 320 12.43 -29.04 8.41
N ARG A 321 11.15 -28.93 8.77
CA ARG A 321 10.23 -30.09 8.94
C ARG A 321 9.67 -30.59 7.61
N LEU A 322 9.70 -29.75 6.57
CA LEU A 322 9.24 -30.09 5.22
C LEU A 322 10.17 -31.16 4.60
N SER A 323 9.54 -32.14 3.95
CA SER A 323 10.30 -33.12 3.17
C SER A 323 11.06 -32.45 2.01
N PRO A 324 12.17 -33.04 1.53
CA PRO A 324 12.91 -32.49 0.43
C PRO A 324 12.05 -32.28 -0.83
N SER A 325 11.17 -33.23 -1.18
CA SER A 325 10.28 -33.13 -2.35
C SER A 325 9.29 -31.99 -2.25
N VAL A 326 8.74 -31.73 -1.07
CA VAL A 326 7.84 -30.59 -0.82
C VAL A 326 8.63 -29.27 -0.93
N ARG A 327 9.82 -29.23 -0.37
CA ARG A 327 10.68 -28.06 -0.45
C ARG A 327 11.07 -27.74 -1.90
N ASP A 328 11.48 -28.74 -2.66
CA ASP A 328 11.82 -28.60 -4.08
C ASP A 328 10.65 -28.07 -4.89
N MET A 329 9.42 -28.55 -4.62
CA MET A 329 8.20 -28.06 -5.26
C MET A 329 7.94 -26.58 -4.94
N LEU A 330 8.00 -26.20 -3.66
CA LEU A 330 7.74 -24.82 -3.24
C LEU A 330 8.80 -23.85 -3.75
N GLU A 331 10.05 -24.27 -3.76
CA GLU A 331 11.15 -23.54 -4.35
C GLU A 331 10.97 -23.36 -5.86
N TYR A 332 10.54 -24.42 -6.56
CA TYR A 332 10.22 -24.36 -7.99
C TYR A 332 9.12 -23.34 -8.28
N PHE A 333 8.03 -23.36 -7.51
CA PHE A 333 6.94 -22.38 -7.65
C PHE A 333 7.43 -20.94 -7.42
N SER A 334 8.35 -20.74 -6.47
CA SER A 334 8.89 -19.42 -6.17
C SER A 334 9.69 -18.78 -7.32
N LEU A 335 10.13 -19.55 -8.30
CA LEU A 335 10.90 -19.04 -9.42
C LEU A 335 10.05 -18.22 -10.40
N TYR A 336 8.78 -18.53 -10.54
CA TYR A 336 7.92 -17.91 -11.57
C TYR A 336 6.63 -17.28 -11.06
N GLU A 337 6.15 -17.65 -9.86
CA GLU A 337 4.88 -17.15 -9.36
C GLU A 337 5.06 -15.91 -8.47
N GLU A 338 4.21 -14.92 -8.67
CA GLU A 338 4.10 -13.77 -7.77
C GLU A 338 3.36 -14.16 -6.49
N LYS A 339 3.98 -13.88 -5.36
CA LYS A 339 3.43 -14.21 -4.05
C LYS A 339 2.36 -13.21 -3.63
N ASN A 340 1.34 -13.70 -2.92
CA ASN A 340 0.31 -12.88 -2.30
C ASN A 340 0.48 -12.96 -0.78
N ASP A 341 1.11 -11.96 -0.21
CA ASP A 341 1.36 -11.82 1.22
C ASP A 341 0.34 -10.87 1.86
N GLY A 342 0.03 -11.11 3.10
CA GLY A 342 -0.88 -10.35 3.93
C GLY A 342 -1.72 -11.26 4.82
N PRO A 343 -2.44 -10.70 5.81
CA PRO A 343 -3.36 -11.49 6.63
C PRO A 343 -4.49 -12.03 5.76
N ALA A 344 -4.53 -13.33 5.56
CA ALA A 344 -5.49 -13.96 4.65
C ALA A 344 -6.03 -15.29 5.17
N ALA A 345 -7.35 -15.37 5.27
CA ALA A 345 -8.08 -16.63 5.34
C ALA A 345 -8.80 -16.82 4.00
N LEU A 346 -8.32 -17.75 3.21
CA LEU A 346 -8.82 -18.04 1.88
C LEU A 346 -9.70 -19.29 1.93
N ILE A 347 -10.89 -19.18 1.36
CA ILE A 347 -11.72 -20.33 0.96
C ILE A 347 -11.66 -20.40 -0.56
N PHE A 348 -11.51 -21.62 -1.10
CA PHE A 348 -11.45 -21.82 -2.55
C PHE A 348 -12.22 -23.06 -2.97
N GLY A 349 -12.75 -23.03 -4.18
CA GLY A 349 -13.47 -24.19 -4.73
C GLY A 349 -13.94 -24.01 -6.16
N ASP A 350 -14.05 -25.11 -6.89
CA ASP A 350 -14.51 -25.18 -8.29
C ASP A 350 -15.70 -26.13 -8.50
N GLY A 351 -16.31 -26.61 -7.39
CA GLY A 351 -17.39 -27.60 -7.41
C GLY A 351 -16.90 -29.06 -7.39
N ARG A 352 -15.64 -29.34 -7.73
CA ARG A 352 -14.98 -30.63 -7.54
C ARG A 352 -14.15 -30.65 -6.25
N ILE A 353 -13.40 -29.60 -6.06
CA ILE A 353 -12.59 -29.38 -4.86
C ILE A 353 -13.19 -28.22 -4.08
N ILE A 354 -13.19 -28.33 -2.76
CA ILE A 354 -13.44 -27.22 -1.86
C ILE A 354 -12.43 -27.25 -0.73
N GLY A 355 -11.86 -26.10 -0.42
CA GLY A 355 -10.80 -26.03 0.57
C GLY A 355 -10.65 -24.66 1.21
N ALA A 356 -9.76 -24.63 2.17
CA ALA A 356 -9.39 -23.45 2.93
C ALA A 356 -7.88 -23.41 3.15
N ARG A 357 -7.32 -22.20 3.16
CA ARG A 357 -5.91 -21.95 3.37
C ARG A 357 -5.68 -20.69 4.20
N LEU A 358 -4.68 -20.71 5.07
CA LEU A 358 -4.22 -19.51 5.77
C LEU A 358 -2.94 -18.94 5.13
N ASP A 359 -2.78 -17.63 5.34
CA ASP A 359 -1.53 -16.94 5.06
C ASP A 359 -0.35 -17.59 5.81
N ARG A 360 0.85 -17.33 5.30
CA ARG A 360 2.08 -17.95 5.80
C ARG A 360 2.39 -17.69 7.29
N LEU A 361 1.80 -16.64 7.88
CA LEU A 361 1.99 -16.26 9.28
C LEU A 361 0.80 -16.65 10.17
N GLY A 362 -0.32 -17.07 9.57
CA GLY A 362 -1.53 -17.45 10.29
C GLY A 362 -2.18 -16.30 11.04
N LEU A 363 -2.24 -15.13 10.43
CA LEU A 363 -2.77 -13.90 11.05
C LEU A 363 -4.30 -13.88 11.16
N ARG A 364 -4.98 -14.75 10.42
CA ARG A 364 -6.44 -14.94 10.49
C ARG A 364 -6.80 -16.31 11.00
N PRO A 365 -7.92 -16.48 11.72
CA PRO A 365 -8.36 -17.80 12.21
C PRO A 365 -9.17 -18.56 11.16
N LEU A 366 -8.98 -19.89 11.09
CA LEU A 366 -9.88 -20.83 10.46
C LEU A 366 -10.07 -22.06 11.35
N ARG A 367 -11.33 -22.44 11.55
CA ARG A 367 -11.74 -23.58 12.36
C ARG A 367 -12.42 -24.63 11.49
N SER A 368 -12.17 -25.89 11.76
CA SER A 368 -12.81 -27.01 11.06
C SER A 368 -13.68 -27.83 11.99
N VAL A 369 -14.75 -28.36 11.44
CA VAL A 369 -15.62 -29.37 12.05
C VAL A 369 -15.85 -30.45 11.02
N GLU A 370 -15.66 -31.70 11.42
CA GLU A 370 -15.92 -32.89 10.63
C GLU A 370 -16.95 -33.78 11.32
N THR A 371 -17.93 -34.24 10.55
CA THR A 371 -18.89 -35.28 10.93
C THR A 371 -18.81 -36.45 9.94
N ASP A 372 -19.61 -37.50 10.11
CA ASP A 372 -19.68 -38.57 9.12
C ASP A 372 -20.08 -38.04 7.74
N ASP A 373 -21.04 -37.13 7.67
CA ASP A 373 -21.62 -36.61 6.43
C ASP A 373 -21.01 -35.28 5.92
N TYR A 374 -20.46 -34.49 6.83
CA TYR A 374 -20.07 -33.10 6.50
C TYR A 374 -18.63 -32.77 6.87
N LEU A 375 -18.04 -31.91 6.07
CA LEU A 375 -16.89 -31.09 6.43
C LEU A 375 -17.28 -29.64 6.36
N ALA A 376 -16.99 -28.85 7.40
CA ALA A 376 -17.15 -27.40 7.42
C ALA A 376 -15.87 -26.74 7.91
N VAL A 377 -15.49 -25.65 7.24
CA VAL A 377 -14.39 -24.76 7.69
C VAL A 377 -14.93 -23.34 7.72
N MET A 378 -14.60 -22.62 8.79
CA MET A 378 -15.19 -21.31 9.05
C MET A 378 -14.23 -20.41 9.83
N SER A 379 -14.39 -19.11 9.67
CA SER A 379 -13.57 -18.10 10.37
C SER A 379 -13.82 -18.08 11.89
N GLU A 380 -15.03 -18.48 12.33
CA GLU A 380 -15.39 -18.57 13.75
C GLU A 380 -15.96 -19.93 14.09
N ALA A 381 -15.57 -20.46 15.25
CA ALA A 381 -16.16 -21.69 15.77
C ALA A 381 -17.66 -21.48 16.08
N GLY A 382 -18.49 -22.42 15.63
CA GLY A 382 -19.93 -22.39 15.91
C GLY A 382 -20.78 -21.65 14.87
N GLN A 383 -20.21 -21.14 13.77
CA GLN A 383 -20.99 -20.59 12.66
C GLN A 383 -21.95 -21.63 12.07
N VAL A 384 -21.56 -22.90 11.99
CA VAL A 384 -22.42 -24.02 11.66
C VAL A 384 -22.48 -24.94 12.89
N GLN A 385 -23.67 -25.24 13.31
CA GLN A 385 -23.87 -26.10 14.45
C GLN A 385 -24.13 -27.54 14.01
N PHE A 386 -23.46 -28.45 14.69
CA PHE A 386 -23.66 -29.88 14.58
C PHE A 386 -23.91 -30.45 15.97
N PRO A 387 -24.84 -31.45 16.14
CA PRO A 387 -24.99 -32.18 17.39
C PRO A 387 -23.63 -32.71 17.84
N ALA A 388 -23.32 -32.55 19.13
CA ALA A 388 -22.01 -32.91 19.68
C ALA A 388 -21.62 -34.35 19.41
N GLU A 389 -22.62 -35.25 19.45
CA GLU A 389 -22.49 -36.69 19.19
C GLU A 389 -22.16 -37.03 17.72
N GLN A 390 -22.43 -36.15 16.80
CA GLN A 390 -22.10 -36.34 15.38
C GLN A 390 -20.72 -35.83 15.01
N ILE A 391 -20.07 -35.07 15.90
CA ILE A 391 -18.78 -34.48 15.62
C ILE A 391 -17.66 -35.50 15.83
N ILE A 392 -17.03 -35.89 14.73
CA ILE A 392 -15.84 -36.77 14.74
C ILE A 392 -14.63 -35.96 15.19
N ARG A 393 -14.48 -34.77 14.66
CA ARG A 393 -13.26 -33.94 14.89
C ARG A 393 -13.56 -32.47 14.80
N ARG A 394 -12.89 -31.71 15.69
CA ARG A 394 -12.74 -30.24 15.60
C ARG A 394 -11.28 -29.91 15.45
N GLY A 395 -11.00 -28.93 14.60
CA GLY A 395 -9.62 -28.52 14.31
C GLY A 395 -9.47 -27.05 14.07
N ARG A 396 -8.26 -26.68 13.82
CA ARG A 396 -7.86 -25.37 13.30
C ARG A 396 -6.87 -25.56 12.16
N ILE A 397 -6.87 -24.64 11.21
CA ILE A 397 -5.81 -24.59 10.19
C ILE A 397 -4.66 -23.76 10.78
N GLU A 398 -3.45 -24.27 10.68
CA GLU A 398 -2.23 -23.61 11.15
C GLU A 398 -1.72 -22.57 10.14
N ALA A 399 -0.71 -21.79 10.56
CA ALA A 399 -0.04 -20.81 9.70
C ALA A 399 0.51 -21.47 8.42
N GLY A 400 0.21 -20.90 7.27
CA GLY A 400 0.58 -21.46 5.97
C GLY A 400 -0.06 -22.81 5.65
N GLY A 401 -0.97 -23.26 6.50
CA GLY A 401 -1.65 -24.55 6.35
C GLY A 401 -2.86 -24.50 5.43
N MET A 402 -3.35 -25.70 5.10
CA MET A 402 -4.54 -25.90 4.30
C MET A 402 -5.33 -27.12 4.73
N MET A 403 -6.59 -27.15 4.32
CA MET A 403 -7.46 -28.30 4.34
C MET A 403 -8.38 -28.23 3.13
N TYR A 404 -8.47 -29.31 2.37
CA TYR A 404 -9.45 -29.39 1.28
C TYR A 404 -10.09 -30.75 1.18
N TYR A 405 -11.29 -30.80 0.61
CA TYR A 405 -12.02 -32.00 0.25
C TYR A 405 -12.01 -32.16 -1.27
N ASP A 406 -11.63 -33.35 -1.72
CA ASP A 406 -11.70 -33.76 -3.13
C ASP A 406 -12.92 -34.70 -3.30
N HIS A 407 -13.91 -34.24 -4.06
CA HIS A 407 -15.14 -35.00 -4.28
C HIS A 407 -14.96 -36.19 -5.24
N GLU A 408 -13.96 -36.19 -6.10
CA GLU A 408 -13.65 -37.35 -6.96
C GLU A 408 -12.98 -38.44 -6.18
N GLU A 409 -12.06 -38.07 -5.29
CA GLU A 409 -11.37 -39.05 -4.43
C GLU A 409 -12.10 -39.34 -3.13
N GLN A 410 -13.14 -38.57 -2.81
CA GLN A 410 -13.92 -38.64 -1.57
C GLN A 410 -13.05 -38.59 -0.32
N ARG A 411 -12.11 -37.70 -0.30
CA ARG A 411 -11.08 -37.62 0.74
C ARG A 411 -10.80 -36.18 1.19
N ILE A 412 -10.55 -36.03 2.51
CA ILE A 412 -9.97 -34.82 3.11
C ILE A 412 -8.45 -34.91 3.00
N TYR A 413 -7.84 -33.78 2.60
CA TYR A 413 -6.40 -33.58 2.61
C TYR A 413 -6.06 -32.44 3.56
N GLU A 414 -5.19 -32.70 4.51
CA GLU A 414 -4.60 -31.72 5.41
C GLU A 414 -3.23 -31.27 4.90
N THR A 415 -2.68 -30.23 5.49
CA THR A 415 -1.47 -29.54 5.05
C THR A 415 -0.35 -30.49 4.59
N VAL A 416 0.07 -31.43 5.44
CA VAL A 416 1.21 -32.31 5.14
C VAL A 416 0.87 -33.26 3.98
N GLU A 417 -0.30 -33.93 4.04
CA GLU A 417 -0.72 -34.86 2.99
C GLU A 417 -0.97 -34.13 1.66
N ALA A 418 -1.55 -32.93 1.72
CA ALA A 418 -1.77 -32.08 0.54
C ALA A 418 -0.46 -31.72 -0.15
N LEU A 419 0.51 -31.20 0.58
CA LEU A 419 1.83 -30.82 0.03
C LEU A 419 2.60 -32.05 -0.48
N GLU A 420 2.57 -33.18 0.23
CA GLU A 420 3.18 -34.44 -0.22
C GLU A 420 2.51 -35.00 -1.49
N LYS A 421 1.18 -34.85 -1.63
CA LYS A 421 0.49 -35.23 -2.86
C LYS A 421 0.93 -34.36 -4.03
N LEU A 422 0.95 -33.05 -3.84
CA LEU A 422 1.34 -32.10 -4.87
C LEU A 422 2.80 -32.29 -5.30
N SER A 423 3.70 -32.57 -4.34
CA SER A 423 5.12 -32.75 -4.63
C SER A 423 5.44 -33.97 -5.51
N LYS A 424 4.49 -34.90 -5.63
CA LYS A 424 4.60 -36.09 -6.49
C LYS A 424 4.07 -35.91 -7.91
N GLN A 425 3.47 -34.77 -8.22
CA GLN A 425 2.94 -34.51 -9.56
C GLN A 425 4.04 -34.36 -10.63
N ARG A 426 5.26 -34.02 -10.20
CA ARG A 426 6.39 -33.76 -11.07
C ARG A 426 7.70 -34.10 -10.34
N ASP A 427 8.77 -34.41 -11.07
CA ASP A 427 10.14 -34.43 -10.56
C ASP A 427 10.66 -32.98 -10.42
N TYR A 428 10.32 -32.35 -9.29
CA TYR A 428 10.72 -30.96 -9.00
C TYR A 428 12.22 -30.84 -8.74
N ALA A 429 12.89 -31.85 -8.21
CA ALA A 429 14.34 -31.83 -7.99
C ALA A 429 15.10 -31.67 -9.29
N SER A 430 14.79 -32.49 -10.31
CA SER A 430 15.39 -32.37 -11.64
C SER A 430 15.02 -31.05 -12.33
N ALA A 431 13.76 -30.57 -12.16
CA ALA A 431 13.31 -29.30 -12.69
C ALA A 431 14.12 -28.13 -12.09
N LEU A 432 14.33 -28.11 -10.78
CA LEU A 432 15.13 -27.10 -10.09
C LEU A 432 16.61 -27.14 -10.54
N ALA A 433 17.22 -28.33 -10.59
CA ALA A 433 18.61 -28.47 -11.04
C ALA A 433 18.84 -27.90 -12.43
N SER A 434 17.83 -27.93 -13.29
CA SER A 434 17.88 -27.31 -14.63
C SER A 434 17.58 -25.80 -14.61
N ALA A 435 16.77 -25.30 -13.66
CA ALA A 435 16.24 -23.95 -13.64
C ALA A 435 17.07 -22.96 -12.80
N GLN A 436 17.82 -23.43 -11.81
CA GLN A 436 18.53 -22.55 -10.88
C GLN A 436 19.90 -23.07 -10.46
N THR A 437 20.69 -22.16 -9.89
CA THR A 437 21.97 -22.45 -9.23
C THR A 437 22.16 -21.47 -8.08
N HIS A 438 22.53 -21.95 -6.88
CA HIS A 438 22.89 -21.05 -5.79
C HIS A 438 24.26 -20.43 -6.04
N VAL A 439 24.41 -19.12 -5.88
CA VAL A 439 25.68 -18.41 -6.09
C VAL A 439 26.78 -18.96 -5.18
N ARG A 440 26.45 -19.36 -3.94
CA ARG A 440 27.41 -19.99 -3.02
C ARG A 440 28.00 -21.33 -3.52
N ALA A 441 27.34 -21.99 -4.47
CA ALA A 441 27.81 -23.23 -5.08
C ALA A 441 28.73 -22.98 -6.30
N LEU A 442 28.85 -21.74 -6.75
CA LEU A 442 29.68 -21.37 -7.87
C LEU A 442 31.14 -21.15 -7.44
N PRO A 443 32.12 -21.38 -8.36
CA PRO A 443 33.49 -21.04 -8.10
C PRO A 443 33.65 -19.56 -7.75
N THR A 444 34.33 -19.30 -6.64
CA THR A 444 34.60 -17.93 -6.20
C THR A 444 35.96 -17.50 -6.76
N PRO A 445 36.08 -16.32 -7.37
CA PRO A 445 37.32 -15.75 -7.82
C PRO A 445 38.33 -15.55 -6.68
N ALA A 446 39.64 -15.55 -6.98
CA ALA A 446 40.67 -15.36 -5.99
C ALA A 446 40.65 -13.95 -5.37
N THR A 447 40.67 -13.85 -4.07
CA THR A 447 40.44 -12.61 -3.29
C THR A 447 41.47 -11.50 -3.56
N LYS A 448 42.68 -11.83 -4.00
CA LYS A 448 43.73 -10.83 -4.30
C LYS A 448 43.44 -9.97 -5.53
N GLU A 449 42.78 -10.53 -6.52
CA GLU A 449 42.42 -9.80 -7.74
C GLU A 449 41.31 -8.79 -7.53
N PHE A 450 40.49 -9.00 -6.49
CA PHE A 450 39.38 -8.11 -6.17
C PHE A 450 39.80 -6.78 -5.58
N PHE A 451 40.66 -6.82 -4.56
CA PHE A 451 41.15 -5.62 -3.89
C PHE A 451 42.04 -4.79 -4.81
N GLU A 452 42.70 -5.40 -5.79
CA GLU A 452 43.48 -4.67 -6.80
C GLU A 452 42.62 -4.04 -7.88
N THR A 453 41.47 -4.62 -8.21
CA THR A 453 40.48 -4.03 -9.15
C THR A 453 39.62 -2.97 -8.52
N GLU A 454 39.34 -3.06 -7.20
CA GLU A 454 38.64 -2.05 -6.45
C GLU A 454 39.49 -0.83 -6.08
N ASN A 455 40.80 -0.93 -6.10
CA ASN A 455 41.70 0.20 -6.07
C ASN A 455 41.53 1.02 -7.35
N TYR A 456 40.35 1.69 -7.40
CA TYR A 456 39.98 2.54 -8.51
C TYR A 456 41.04 3.65 -8.73
N GLN A 457 41.79 3.53 -9.79
CA GLN A 457 42.77 4.54 -10.23
C GLN A 457 42.04 5.68 -10.98
N GLY A 458 40.95 6.22 -10.37
CA GLY A 458 40.28 7.40 -10.89
C GLY A 458 41.05 8.67 -10.54
N ASP A 459 40.70 9.76 -11.21
CA ASP A 459 41.26 11.10 -10.99
C ASP A 459 40.69 11.85 -9.76
N LEU A 460 39.85 11.15 -8.97
CA LEU A 460 39.31 11.63 -7.70
C LEU A 460 39.89 10.83 -6.51
N ASN A 461 40.32 11.52 -5.46
CA ASN A 461 40.72 10.87 -4.23
C ASN A 461 39.51 10.25 -3.51
N ILE A 462 39.73 9.40 -2.51
CA ILE A 462 38.67 8.68 -1.79
C ILE A 462 37.65 9.64 -1.14
N ALA A 463 38.10 10.70 -0.49
CA ALA A 463 37.24 11.68 0.16
C ALA A 463 36.37 12.43 -0.87
N ALA A 464 36.97 12.83 -2.00
CA ALA A 464 36.23 13.43 -3.11
C ALA A 464 35.17 12.48 -3.66
N ARG A 465 35.47 11.19 -3.82
CA ARG A 465 34.49 10.18 -4.25
C ARG A 465 33.32 10.05 -3.29
N TYR A 466 33.55 10.05 -1.98
CA TYR A 466 32.48 10.06 -1.01
C TYR A 466 31.56 11.26 -1.20
N VAL A 467 32.11 12.45 -1.38
CA VAL A 467 31.31 13.65 -1.60
C VAL A 467 30.57 13.60 -2.93
N ALA A 468 31.17 13.07 -3.98
CA ALA A 468 30.50 12.87 -5.28
C ALA A 468 29.29 11.92 -5.16
N TYR A 469 29.30 10.98 -4.22
CA TYR A 469 28.16 10.13 -3.86
C TYR A 469 27.24 10.75 -2.79
N SER A 470 27.39 12.04 -2.52
CA SER A 470 26.61 12.76 -1.51
C SER A 470 26.81 12.28 -0.08
N HIS A 471 27.94 11.66 0.24
CA HIS A 471 28.32 11.40 1.62
C HIS A 471 28.80 12.68 2.31
N ASN A 472 28.64 12.72 3.61
CA ASN A 472 29.02 13.82 4.47
C ASN A 472 29.51 13.28 5.82
N GLN A 473 30.02 14.14 6.70
CA GLN A 473 30.53 13.70 8.02
C GLN A 473 29.47 12.97 8.85
N GLU A 474 28.22 13.39 8.75
CA GLU A 474 27.13 12.82 9.54
C GLU A 474 26.72 11.45 9.03
N SER A 475 26.76 11.21 7.70
CA SER A 475 26.49 9.90 7.12
C SER A 475 27.47 8.83 7.59
N PHE A 476 28.73 9.19 7.84
CA PHE A 476 29.69 8.28 8.47
C PHE A 476 29.46 8.14 9.96
N LYS A 477 29.47 9.24 10.68
CA LYS A 477 29.42 9.23 12.15
C LYS A 477 28.14 8.63 12.72
N PHE A 478 26.99 8.88 12.10
CA PHE A 478 25.68 8.48 12.64
C PHE A 478 25.09 7.26 11.95
N LEU A 479 25.48 6.95 10.71
CA LEU A 479 24.92 5.82 9.96
C LEU A 479 25.98 4.72 9.74
N LEU A 480 26.97 4.96 8.89
CA LEU A 480 27.85 3.91 8.39
C LEU A 480 28.86 3.36 9.41
N ASP A 481 29.57 4.21 10.14
CA ASP A 481 30.57 3.76 11.11
C ASP A 481 29.97 2.90 12.23
N PRO A 482 28.76 3.23 12.78
CA PRO A 482 28.08 2.33 13.69
C PRO A 482 27.67 1.00 13.06
N MET A 483 27.20 1.00 11.81
CA MET A 483 26.82 -0.23 11.13
C MET A 483 28.04 -1.13 10.89
N LEU A 484 29.17 -0.57 10.47
CA LEU A 484 30.42 -1.30 10.23
C LEU A 484 31.07 -1.82 11.51
N SER A 485 31.03 -1.05 12.62
CA SER A 485 31.71 -1.41 13.86
C SER A 485 30.88 -2.33 14.76
N VAL A 486 29.59 -2.01 14.94
CA VAL A 486 28.69 -2.67 15.92
C VAL A 486 27.61 -3.53 15.23
N GLY A 487 27.34 -3.32 13.94
CA GLY A 487 26.29 -4.04 13.22
C GLY A 487 24.88 -3.55 13.59
N ILE A 488 24.73 -2.27 13.91
CA ILE A 488 23.46 -1.64 14.27
C ILE A 488 23.33 -0.32 13.54
N GLU A 489 22.21 -0.09 12.88
CA GLU A 489 21.81 1.22 12.39
C GLU A 489 21.22 2.02 13.56
N ARG A 490 21.87 3.11 13.95
CA ARG A 490 21.47 3.90 15.12
C ARG A 490 20.26 4.78 14.90
N VAL A 491 20.10 5.23 13.67
CA VAL A 491 18.99 6.10 13.25
C VAL A 491 18.18 5.31 12.25
N SER A 492 17.13 4.67 12.70
CA SER A 492 16.20 4.01 11.81
C SER A 492 15.01 4.92 11.57
N ALA A 493 15.19 5.91 10.69
CA ALA A 493 14.04 6.54 10.07
C ALA A 493 13.62 5.69 8.90
N MET A 494 12.37 5.28 8.88
CA MET A 494 11.80 4.56 7.76
C MET A 494 11.33 5.55 6.70
N GLY A 495 12.26 6.17 6.03
CA GLY A 495 12.08 7.33 5.18
C GLY A 495 12.39 8.63 5.94
N TYR A 496 12.47 9.69 5.20
CA TYR A 496 12.66 11.03 5.78
C TYR A 496 11.30 11.53 6.24
N GLY A 497 11.03 11.40 7.54
CA GLY A 497 9.83 11.95 8.18
C GLY A 497 9.86 13.47 8.34
N ASN A 498 10.98 14.11 8.00
CA ASN A 498 11.14 15.55 8.10
C ASN A 498 11.01 16.21 6.72
N ALA A 499 9.88 16.86 6.49
CA ALA A 499 9.60 17.60 5.27
C ALA A 499 10.65 18.70 4.99
N ILE A 500 11.25 19.27 6.01
CA ILE A 500 12.27 20.32 5.90
C ILE A 500 13.52 19.79 5.21
N ASN A 501 13.95 18.58 5.54
CA ASN A 501 15.10 17.96 4.89
C ASN A 501 14.85 17.71 3.40
N ALA A 502 13.64 17.37 3.01
CA ALA A 502 13.29 17.17 1.61
C ALA A 502 13.37 18.49 0.80
N LEU A 503 13.02 19.61 1.38
CA LEU A 503 13.10 20.92 0.75
C LEU A 503 14.51 21.51 0.73
N ASN A 504 15.43 20.98 1.52
CA ASN A 504 16.78 21.50 1.66
C ASN A 504 17.72 20.84 0.65
N ASP A 505 18.40 21.65 -0.17
CA ASP A 505 19.39 21.18 -1.14
C ASP A 505 20.71 20.73 -0.52
N ASN A 506 20.92 20.96 0.74
CA ASN A 506 22.15 20.53 1.42
C ASN A 506 22.32 19.03 1.43
N GLU A 507 21.24 18.25 1.41
CA GLU A 507 21.31 16.82 1.25
C GLU A 507 21.17 16.43 -0.22
N GLY A 508 22.17 15.78 -0.77
CA GLY A 508 22.14 15.27 -2.14
C GLY A 508 21.29 14.02 -2.32
N GLY A 509 21.08 13.65 -3.57
CA GLY A 509 20.34 12.47 -3.95
C GLY A 509 18.82 12.69 -4.00
N VAL A 510 18.10 11.65 -4.38
CA VAL A 510 16.65 11.69 -4.63
C VAL A 510 15.86 10.91 -3.59
N ALA A 511 16.48 9.99 -2.86
CA ALA A 511 15.82 9.13 -1.88
C ALA A 511 15.07 9.93 -0.78
N LYS A 512 15.56 11.13 -0.45
CA LYS A 512 14.94 12.02 0.56
C LYS A 512 13.51 12.45 0.22
N TYR A 513 13.12 12.39 -1.05
CA TYR A 513 11.78 12.76 -1.51
C TYR A 513 10.75 11.63 -1.38
N PHE A 514 11.16 10.47 -0.90
CA PHE A 514 10.28 9.32 -0.76
C PHE A 514 10.15 8.88 0.70
N SER A 515 8.92 8.78 1.17
CA SER A 515 8.59 8.22 2.48
C SER A 515 7.93 6.86 2.30
N GLN A 516 8.23 5.92 3.20
CA GLN A 516 7.61 4.59 3.19
C GLN A 516 6.10 4.69 3.44
N ARG A 517 5.33 3.94 2.66
CA ARG A 517 3.93 3.67 2.96
C ARG A 517 3.84 2.45 3.84
N PHE A 518 3.14 2.56 4.96
CA PHE A 518 2.91 1.45 5.87
C PHE A 518 1.50 0.93 5.75
N ALA A 519 1.32 -0.36 6.01
CA ALA A 519 0.01 -0.94 6.19
C ALA A 519 -0.70 -0.23 7.36
N GLN A 520 -1.97 0.11 7.16
CA GLN A 520 -2.75 0.74 8.21
C GLN A 520 -3.25 -0.30 9.22
N VAL A 521 -3.64 0.17 10.33
CA VAL A 521 -3.90 -0.32 11.68
C VAL A 521 -4.59 -1.69 11.86
N THR A 522 -5.28 -2.23 10.86
CA THR A 522 -5.89 -3.57 10.95
C THR A 522 -4.87 -4.71 10.86
N ASN A 523 -3.66 -4.40 10.42
CA ASN A 523 -2.57 -5.35 10.29
C ASN A 523 -1.47 -4.98 11.29
N PRO A 524 -1.39 -5.67 12.44
CA PRO A 524 -0.32 -5.40 13.39
C PRO A 524 1.04 -5.67 12.73
N PRO A 525 2.07 -4.89 13.04
CA PRO A 525 3.42 -5.17 12.60
C PRO A 525 3.84 -6.55 13.08
N LEU A 526 4.66 -7.24 12.26
CA LEU A 526 5.16 -8.56 12.61
C LEU A 526 6.05 -8.47 13.86
N ASP A 527 5.87 -9.41 14.77
CA ASP A 527 6.76 -9.59 15.90
C ASP A 527 8.07 -10.29 15.50
N SER A 528 9.08 -10.23 16.37
CA SER A 528 10.41 -10.78 16.08
C SER A 528 10.45 -12.31 15.85
N ILE A 529 9.49 -13.04 16.37
CA ILE A 529 9.40 -14.49 16.16
C ILE A 529 8.86 -14.76 14.76
N ARG A 530 7.77 -14.09 14.40
CA ARG A 530 7.20 -14.20 13.04
C ARG A 530 8.15 -13.64 11.96
N GLU A 531 8.94 -12.60 12.27
CA GLU A 531 9.99 -12.13 11.38
C GLU A 531 11.02 -13.24 11.10
N ALA A 532 11.49 -13.95 12.14
CA ALA A 532 12.49 -14.99 11.99
C ALA A 532 11.97 -16.22 11.22
N ASP A 533 10.75 -16.63 11.50
CA ASP A 533 10.18 -17.86 10.92
C ASP A 533 9.52 -17.62 9.57
N GLY A 534 8.89 -16.48 9.37
CA GLY A 534 8.01 -16.20 8.26
C GLY A 534 8.58 -15.31 7.15
N MET A 535 9.68 -14.59 7.39
CA MET A 535 10.24 -13.67 6.40
C MET A 535 11.48 -14.24 5.73
N THR A 536 11.71 -13.83 4.48
CA THR A 536 12.89 -14.24 3.71
C THR A 536 13.44 -13.08 2.88
N LEU A 537 14.75 -13.00 2.81
CA LEU A 537 15.50 -12.08 1.94
C LEU A 537 16.04 -12.79 0.69
N ARG A 538 15.69 -14.04 0.48
CA ARG A 538 16.11 -14.82 -0.69
C ARG A 538 15.64 -14.15 -1.99
N VAL A 539 16.52 -14.07 -2.99
CA VAL A 539 16.23 -13.52 -4.31
C VAL A 539 16.69 -14.47 -5.41
N ALA A 540 15.88 -14.61 -6.44
CA ALA A 540 16.22 -15.26 -7.68
C ALA A 540 16.59 -14.22 -8.74
N LEU A 541 17.83 -14.25 -9.23
CA LEU A 541 18.38 -13.31 -10.21
C LEU A 541 18.40 -13.93 -11.60
N GLY A 542 18.10 -13.15 -12.61
CA GLY A 542 18.08 -13.57 -14.02
C GLY A 542 16.69 -13.44 -14.64
N GLU A 543 16.49 -14.09 -15.77
CA GLU A 543 15.22 -14.10 -16.46
C GLU A 543 14.17 -14.84 -15.63
N LYS A 544 13.01 -14.22 -15.42
CA LYS A 544 11.87 -14.83 -14.72
C LYS A 544 11.08 -15.68 -15.70
N PRO A 545 10.93 -17.00 -15.47
CA PRO A 545 10.12 -17.84 -16.34
C PRO A 545 8.65 -17.45 -16.24
N LEU A 546 7.95 -17.46 -17.36
CA LEU A 546 6.55 -17.03 -17.42
C LEU A 546 5.57 -18.11 -16.96
N LEU A 547 5.78 -19.36 -17.32
CA LEU A 547 4.91 -20.50 -16.99
C LEU A 547 5.72 -21.78 -16.74
N GLY A 548 6.90 -21.63 -16.15
CA GLY A 548 7.83 -22.71 -15.90
C GLY A 548 9.22 -22.40 -16.44
N PRO A 549 10.21 -23.22 -16.16
CA PRO A 549 11.61 -22.92 -16.49
C PRO A 549 11.83 -22.70 -17.98
N THR A 550 12.58 -21.65 -18.27
CA THR A 550 13.18 -21.40 -19.59
C THR A 550 14.52 -22.13 -19.70
N GLY A 551 15.19 -22.03 -20.83
CA GLY A 551 16.53 -22.60 -21.01
C GLY A 551 17.62 -21.90 -20.19
N SER A 552 17.37 -20.76 -19.54
CA SER A 552 18.34 -20.04 -18.71
C SER A 552 18.17 -20.40 -17.21
N LYS A 553 19.30 -20.43 -16.48
CA LYS A 553 19.28 -20.68 -15.03
C LYS A 553 19.20 -19.37 -14.26
N GLN A 554 18.34 -19.33 -13.26
CA GLN A 554 18.37 -18.27 -12.29
C GLN A 554 19.48 -18.49 -11.24
N LEU A 555 20.08 -17.39 -10.79
CA LEU A 555 21.05 -17.41 -9.69
C LEU A 555 20.37 -17.06 -8.38
N ILE A 556 20.50 -17.94 -7.40
CA ILE A 556 19.90 -17.74 -6.08
C ILE A 556 20.92 -17.13 -5.13
N VAL A 557 20.50 -16.04 -4.47
CA VAL A 557 21.22 -15.40 -3.37
C VAL A 557 20.33 -15.39 -2.11
N ASP A 558 20.96 -15.54 -0.94
CA ASP A 558 20.24 -15.59 0.34
C ASP A 558 19.81 -14.18 0.83
N SER A 559 20.40 -13.12 0.26
CA SER A 559 20.10 -11.72 0.57
C SER A 559 20.22 -10.83 -0.67
N PRO A 560 19.41 -9.78 -0.80
CA PRO A 560 19.58 -8.79 -1.85
C PRO A 560 20.77 -7.86 -1.60
N ILE A 561 21.38 -7.89 -0.40
CA ILE A 561 22.53 -7.06 -0.04
C ILE A 561 23.79 -7.89 -0.26
N LEU A 562 24.42 -7.68 -1.40
CA LEU A 562 25.57 -8.46 -1.84
C LEU A 562 26.86 -7.92 -1.22
N ASP A 563 27.79 -8.82 -0.91
CA ASP A 563 29.19 -8.47 -0.70
C ASP A 563 29.96 -8.50 -2.04
N LEU A 564 31.18 -7.97 -2.01
CA LEU A 564 32.03 -7.91 -3.19
C LEU A 564 32.25 -9.29 -3.81
N LYS A 565 32.52 -10.28 -2.98
CA LYS A 565 32.78 -11.66 -3.41
C LYS A 565 31.57 -12.24 -4.17
N THR A 566 30.39 -12.05 -3.65
CA THR A 566 29.14 -12.52 -4.27
C THR A 566 28.90 -11.78 -5.59
N LEU A 567 29.04 -10.45 -5.61
CA LEU A 567 28.87 -9.64 -6.83
C LEU A 567 29.81 -10.11 -7.95
N GLU A 568 31.08 -10.31 -7.64
CA GLU A 568 32.05 -10.74 -8.66
C GLU A 568 31.82 -12.20 -9.10
N THR A 569 31.39 -13.08 -8.18
CA THR A 569 30.96 -14.43 -8.57
C THR A 569 29.82 -14.35 -9.59
N ILE A 570 28.82 -13.46 -9.35
CA ILE A 570 27.71 -13.22 -10.29
C ILE A 570 28.23 -12.65 -11.62
N ARG A 571 29.20 -11.75 -11.58
CA ARG A 571 29.76 -11.12 -12.77
C ARG A 571 30.55 -12.11 -13.67
N LEU A 572 31.24 -13.05 -13.06
CA LEU A 572 32.15 -13.99 -13.76
C LEU A 572 31.52 -15.34 -14.11
N GLN A 573 30.37 -15.68 -13.58
CA GLN A 573 29.69 -16.93 -13.86
C GLN A 573 29.20 -16.99 -15.33
N THR A 574 28.91 -18.20 -15.81
CA THR A 574 28.50 -18.47 -17.20
C THR A 574 27.09 -19.09 -17.32
N HIS A 575 26.37 -19.24 -16.22
CA HIS A 575 25.04 -19.89 -16.19
C HIS A 575 23.92 -19.01 -16.70
N THR A 576 24.09 -17.69 -16.56
CA THR A 576 23.11 -16.67 -16.98
C THR A 576 23.87 -15.48 -17.59
N PRO A 577 23.39 -14.87 -18.66
CA PRO A 577 24.01 -13.66 -19.19
C PRO A 577 24.08 -12.55 -18.13
N CYS A 578 25.24 -11.90 -18.04
CA CYS A 578 25.45 -10.81 -17.08
C CYS A 578 26.21 -9.68 -17.76
N MET A 579 25.73 -8.45 -17.65
CA MET A 579 26.34 -7.28 -18.27
C MET A 579 26.32 -6.08 -17.31
N SER A 580 27.45 -5.34 -17.29
CA SER A 580 27.56 -4.10 -16.51
C SER A 580 27.37 -2.87 -17.40
N PHE A 581 26.64 -1.88 -16.87
CA PHE A 581 26.33 -0.62 -17.55
C PHE A 581 26.87 0.54 -16.71
N ASP A 582 27.58 1.45 -17.33
CA ASP A 582 28.13 2.62 -16.66
C ASP A 582 27.02 3.63 -16.38
N SER A 583 26.82 3.93 -15.09
CA SER A 583 25.72 4.78 -14.59
C SER A 583 26.22 6.16 -14.22
N ILE A 584 26.77 6.86 -15.20
CA ILE A 584 27.42 8.17 -15.05
C ILE A 584 26.99 9.13 -16.17
N PHE A 585 27.08 10.43 -15.93
CA PHE A 585 26.78 11.46 -16.94
C PHE A 585 27.82 12.59 -16.91
N ASN A 586 27.96 13.26 -18.03
CA ASN A 586 28.88 14.41 -18.15
C ASN A 586 28.28 15.62 -17.45
N VAL A 587 29.08 16.30 -16.64
CA VAL A 587 28.69 17.48 -15.89
C VAL A 587 29.45 18.70 -16.39
N ASP A 588 28.74 19.71 -16.91
CA ASP A 588 29.21 21.06 -17.09
C ASP A 588 28.64 21.94 -15.98
N THR A 589 29.50 22.28 -15.01
CA THR A 589 29.09 23.04 -13.82
C THR A 589 28.77 24.52 -14.11
N GLN A 590 28.98 25.00 -15.33
CA GLN A 590 28.72 26.38 -15.73
C GLN A 590 27.37 26.58 -16.43
N ASP A 591 26.75 25.49 -16.92
CA ASP A 591 25.46 25.55 -17.59
C ASP A 591 24.48 24.49 -17.00
N ASP A 592 23.57 24.96 -16.16
CA ASP A 592 22.55 24.12 -15.51
C ASP A 592 21.65 23.42 -16.52
N ARG A 593 21.33 24.08 -17.63
CA ARG A 593 20.48 23.50 -18.67
C ARG A 593 21.18 22.41 -19.46
N GLU A 594 22.45 22.56 -19.69
CA GLU A 594 23.25 21.51 -20.31
C GLU A 594 23.40 20.30 -19.36
N ASN A 595 23.62 20.55 -18.08
CA ASN A 595 23.65 19.49 -17.06
C ASN A 595 22.31 18.71 -16.98
N GLU A 596 21.18 19.42 -17.05
CA GLU A 596 19.85 18.81 -17.09
C GLU A 596 19.68 17.92 -18.33
N ASN A 597 20.03 18.42 -19.51
CA ASN A 597 19.96 17.68 -20.76
C ASN A 597 20.87 16.45 -20.74
N ASN A 598 22.09 16.58 -20.24
CA ASN A 598 23.05 15.48 -20.11
C ASN A 598 22.53 14.42 -19.15
N LEU A 599 21.92 14.81 -18.05
CA LEU A 599 21.33 13.87 -17.09
C LEU A 599 20.17 13.08 -17.70
N VAL A 600 19.21 13.73 -18.36
CA VAL A 600 18.10 13.06 -19.04
C VAL A 600 18.62 12.13 -20.13
N ALA A 601 19.51 12.60 -20.96
CA ALA A 601 20.07 11.81 -22.05
C ALA A 601 20.79 10.56 -21.55
N ALA A 602 21.56 10.67 -20.46
CA ALA A 602 22.27 9.53 -19.87
C ALA A 602 21.31 8.53 -19.22
N LEU A 603 20.26 9.00 -18.53
CA LEU A 603 19.21 8.12 -17.96
C LEU A 603 18.52 7.32 -19.07
N ASP A 604 18.11 7.99 -20.13
CA ASP A 604 17.44 7.36 -21.28
C ASP A 604 18.37 6.43 -22.04
N GLN A 605 19.65 6.78 -22.18
CA GLN A 605 20.65 5.93 -22.82
C GLN A 605 20.86 4.63 -22.05
N VAL A 606 21.11 4.70 -20.74
CA VAL A 606 21.30 3.48 -19.93
C VAL A 606 20.03 2.62 -19.93
N ALA A 607 18.84 3.24 -19.85
CA ALA A 607 17.58 2.52 -19.93
C ALA A 607 17.43 1.80 -21.29
N GLN A 608 17.82 2.43 -22.39
CA GLN A 608 17.79 1.84 -23.73
C GLN A 608 18.81 0.70 -23.87
N GLU A 609 20.04 0.88 -23.41
CA GLU A 609 21.08 -0.15 -23.45
C GLU A 609 20.69 -1.41 -22.66
N VAL A 610 20.07 -1.23 -21.49
CA VAL A 610 19.53 -2.35 -20.69
C VAL A 610 18.37 -3.03 -21.40
N ALA A 611 17.48 -2.27 -22.05
CA ALA A 611 16.37 -2.84 -22.82
C ALA A 611 16.89 -3.65 -24.03
N GLU A 612 17.89 -3.16 -24.74
CA GLU A 612 18.54 -3.90 -25.83
C GLU A 612 19.23 -5.19 -25.36
N PHE A 613 19.88 -5.15 -24.20
CA PHE A 613 20.43 -6.34 -23.57
C PHE A 613 19.33 -7.33 -23.19
N ALA A 614 18.24 -6.85 -22.58
CA ALA A 614 17.09 -7.67 -22.19
C ALA A 614 16.43 -8.34 -23.40
N ASP A 615 16.27 -7.62 -24.51
CA ASP A 615 15.67 -8.16 -25.73
C ASP A 615 16.56 -9.22 -26.38
N ARG A 616 17.85 -8.98 -26.45
CA ARG A 616 18.83 -9.86 -27.12
C ARG A 616 19.12 -11.14 -26.34
N SER A 617 19.30 -11.07 -25.04
CA SER A 617 19.78 -12.21 -24.25
C SER A 617 19.05 -12.40 -22.92
N GLY A 618 18.51 -11.37 -22.33
CA GLY A 618 18.03 -11.40 -20.97
C GLY A 618 19.16 -11.61 -19.95
N GLY A 619 18.82 -11.83 -18.68
CA GLY A 619 19.77 -12.19 -17.65
C GLY A 619 19.90 -11.16 -16.52
N ILE A 620 21.12 -10.67 -16.24
CA ILE A 620 21.43 -9.78 -15.14
C ILE A 620 22.08 -8.51 -15.65
N ALA A 621 21.45 -7.36 -15.39
CA ALA A 621 22.02 -6.04 -15.66
C ALA A 621 22.59 -5.44 -14.36
N ILE A 622 23.89 -5.12 -14.34
CA ILE A 622 24.56 -4.46 -13.23
C ILE A 622 24.72 -2.99 -13.59
N LEU A 623 24.02 -2.10 -12.87
CA LEU A 623 24.14 -0.66 -13.04
C LEU A 623 25.23 -0.15 -12.08
N SER A 624 26.34 0.37 -12.61
CA SER A 624 27.51 0.71 -11.82
C SER A 624 27.92 2.17 -11.98
N ASP A 625 28.04 2.90 -10.88
CA ASP A 625 28.52 4.27 -10.84
C ASP A 625 30.01 4.39 -10.45
N ARG A 626 30.77 3.30 -10.48
CA ARG A 626 32.18 3.29 -10.07
C ARG A 626 33.10 4.19 -10.91
N LYS A 627 32.74 4.45 -12.16
CA LYS A 627 33.56 5.23 -13.08
C LYS A 627 33.39 6.75 -13.00
N ILE A 628 32.90 7.23 -11.85
CA ILE A 628 32.91 8.68 -11.61
C ILE A 628 34.34 9.25 -11.72
N SER A 629 34.44 10.45 -12.26
CA SER A 629 35.70 11.14 -12.53
C SER A 629 35.50 12.65 -12.41
N ARG A 630 36.54 13.45 -12.60
CA ARG A 630 36.37 14.92 -12.57
C ARG A 630 35.32 15.48 -13.52
N ARG A 631 34.95 14.75 -14.58
CA ARG A 631 33.99 15.19 -15.60
C ARG A 631 32.71 14.37 -15.62
N MET A 632 32.70 13.24 -14.95
CA MET A 632 31.58 12.29 -14.97
C MET A 632 31.02 12.13 -13.57
N ALA A 633 29.81 12.59 -13.36
CA ALA A 633 29.07 12.41 -12.10
C ALA A 633 28.26 11.11 -12.11
N ALA A 634 27.93 10.60 -10.93
CA ALA A 634 27.03 9.47 -10.80
C ALA A 634 25.58 9.88 -11.16
N LEU A 635 24.88 9.05 -11.91
CA LEU A 635 23.44 9.20 -12.11
C LEU A 635 22.73 9.04 -10.76
N PRO A 636 21.74 9.87 -10.42
CA PRO A 636 20.96 9.69 -9.22
C PRO A 636 20.28 8.32 -9.21
N MET A 637 20.72 7.45 -8.31
CA MET A 637 20.40 6.00 -8.30
C MET A 637 18.89 5.71 -8.40
N THR A 638 18.06 6.41 -7.62
CA THR A 638 16.61 6.17 -7.59
C THR A 638 15.97 6.51 -8.94
N LEU A 639 16.39 7.59 -9.59
CA LEU A 639 15.92 7.96 -10.94
C LEU A 639 16.35 6.94 -11.98
N LEU A 640 17.59 6.50 -11.92
CA LEU A 640 18.13 5.51 -12.84
C LEU A 640 17.35 4.20 -12.78
N ILE A 641 17.13 3.68 -11.57
CA ILE A 641 16.35 2.46 -11.38
C ILE A 641 14.93 2.62 -11.94
N ALA A 642 14.28 3.73 -11.63
CA ALA A 642 12.93 4.02 -12.12
C ALA A 642 12.89 4.13 -13.65
N ALA A 643 13.84 4.83 -14.27
CA ALA A 643 13.93 4.97 -15.71
C ALA A 643 14.10 3.62 -16.40
N VAL A 644 15.06 2.80 -15.93
CA VAL A 644 15.32 1.45 -16.47
C VAL A 644 14.11 0.55 -16.27
N ASN A 645 13.53 0.55 -15.07
CA ASN A 645 12.37 -0.28 -14.75
C ASN A 645 11.15 0.05 -15.64
N GLN A 646 10.85 1.35 -15.82
CA GLN A 646 9.75 1.78 -16.66
C GLN A 646 9.97 1.46 -18.14
N LYS A 647 11.17 1.70 -18.66
CA LYS A 647 11.53 1.35 -20.04
C LYS A 647 11.32 -0.14 -20.31
N LEU A 648 11.78 -1.00 -19.40
CA LEU A 648 11.60 -2.44 -19.49
C LEU A 648 10.12 -2.86 -19.42
N ILE A 649 9.31 -2.19 -18.61
CA ILE A 649 7.86 -2.44 -18.52
C ILE A 649 7.19 -2.02 -19.84
N GLU A 650 7.51 -0.84 -20.36
CA GLU A 650 6.93 -0.31 -21.59
C GLU A 650 7.19 -1.22 -22.79
N GLU A 651 8.37 -1.81 -22.88
CA GLU A 651 8.75 -2.71 -23.97
C GLU A 651 8.37 -4.17 -23.72
N GLY A 652 7.81 -4.51 -22.54
CA GLY A 652 7.46 -5.89 -22.19
C GLY A 652 8.67 -6.78 -21.86
N LEU A 653 9.79 -6.17 -21.51
CA LEU A 653 11.06 -6.85 -21.26
C LEU A 653 11.39 -7.01 -19.76
N ARG A 654 10.55 -6.47 -18.86
CA ARG A 654 10.85 -6.43 -17.42
C ARG A 654 11.14 -7.80 -16.81
N LEU A 655 10.48 -8.84 -17.27
CA LEU A 655 10.66 -10.19 -16.75
C LEU A 655 11.92 -10.90 -17.29
N LYS A 656 12.56 -10.36 -18.32
CA LYS A 656 13.75 -10.94 -18.92
C LYS A 656 15.03 -10.57 -18.15
N VAL A 657 15.00 -9.58 -17.27
CA VAL A 657 16.22 -9.09 -16.64
C VAL A 657 16.03 -8.78 -15.16
N SER A 658 17.01 -9.16 -14.35
CA SER A 658 17.17 -8.69 -12.96
C SER A 658 18.16 -7.54 -12.93
N ILE A 659 17.87 -6.51 -12.12
CA ILE A 659 18.69 -5.30 -11.99
C ILE A 659 19.49 -5.39 -10.69
N ILE A 660 20.81 -5.33 -10.78
CA ILE A 660 21.70 -5.18 -9.63
C ILE A 660 22.25 -3.76 -9.62
N ILE A 661 22.22 -3.12 -8.47
CA ILE A 661 22.81 -1.80 -8.26
C ILE A 661 24.18 -1.93 -7.59
N ASP A 662 25.20 -1.46 -8.25
CA ASP A 662 26.56 -1.34 -7.76
C ASP A 662 26.89 0.15 -7.62
N SER A 663 26.61 0.70 -6.42
CA SER A 663 26.62 2.15 -6.24
C SER A 663 27.26 2.61 -4.93
N GLY A 664 28.00 3.72 -5.03
CA GLY A 664 28.50 4.46 -3.89
C GLY A 664 27.44 5.28 -3.13
N GLN A 665 26.24 5.46 -3.70
CA GLN A 665 25.18 6.28 -3.11
C GLN A 665 24.39 5.57 -2.00
N LEU A 666 24.57 4.27 -1.82
CA LEU A 666 23.89 3.44 -0.84
C LEU A 666 24.51 3.63 0.56
N LYS A 667 23.87 4.39 1.43
CA LYS A 667 24.42 4.74 2.76
C LYS A 667 23.54 4.42 3.95
N SER A 668 22.31 3.99 3.73
CA SER A 668 21.36 3.64 4.81
C SER A 668 20.33 2.63 4.34
N SER A 669 19.61 2.04 5.28
CA SER A 669 18.48 1.15 4.99
C SER A 669 17.42 1.81 4.11
N HIS A 670 17.20 3.12 4.24
CA HIS A 670 16.27 3.86 3.39
C HIS A 670 16.70 3.88 1.92
N HIS A 671 18.00 4.14 1.63
CA HIS A 671 18.51 4.08 0.25
C HIS A 671 18.38 2.69 -0.35
N ILE A 672 18.64 1.65 0.46
CA ILE A 672 18.47 0.25 0.04
C ILE A 672 16.99 -0.04 -0.24
N ALA A 673 16.10 0.37 0.66
CA ALA A 673 14.66 0.22 0.49
C ALA A 673 14.15 0.94 -0.78
N CYS A 674 14.61 2.17 -1.05
CA CYS A 674 14.29 2.88 -2.29
C CYS A 674 14.80 2.12 -3.52
N ALA A 675 16.06 1.66 -3.51
CA ALA A 675 16.61 0.91 -4.64
C ALA A 675 15.77 -0.33 -4.97
N LEU A 676 15.49 -1.16 -3.96
CA LEU A 676 14.68 -2.36 -4.14
C LEU A 676 13.22 -2.01 -4.50
N GLY A 677 12.62 -1.07 -3.79
CA GLY A 677 11.22 -0.67 -3.99
C GLY A 677 10.93 -0.10 -5.37
N PHE A 678 11.89 0.54 -6.03
CA PHE A 678 11.76 1.04 -7.42
C PHE A 678 12.17 0.03 -8.49
N GLY A 679 12.65 -1.16 -8.13
CA GLY A 679 12.80 -2.25 -9.08
C GLY A 679 14.17 -2.92 -9.11
N ALA A 680 15.14 -2.56 -8.27
CA ALA A 680 16.35 -3.34 -8.12
C ALA A 680 16.04 -4.71 -7.52
N SER A 681 16.72 -5.74 -7.98
CA SER A 681 16.63 -7.10 -7.44
C SER A 681 17.65 -7.34 -6.34
N ALA A 682 18.83 -6.72 -6.46
CA ALA A 682 19.89 -6.78 -5.46
C ALA A 682 20.77 -5.51 -5.52
N ILE A 683 21.55 -5.29 -4.47
CA ILE A 683 22.44 -4.13 -4.34
C ILE A 683 23.82 -4.52 -3.83
N TYR A 684 24.81 -3.74 -4.21
CA TYR A 684 26.14 -3.72 -3.61
C TYR A 684 26.55 -2.29 -3.31
N ALA A 685 26.92 -2.02 -2.05
CA ALA A 685 27.26 -0.70 -1.56
C ALA A 685 28.77 -0.45 -1.63
N SER A 686 29.27 0.01 -2.79
CA SER A 686 30.71 0.15 -3.06
C SER A 686 31.42 1.14 -2.12
N ALA A 687 30.81 2.29 -1.81
CA ALA A 687 31.38 3.25 -0.85
C ALA A 687 31.45 2.70 0.59
N VAL A 688 30.51 1.84 0.96
CA VAL A 688 30.53 1.15 2.26
C VAL A 688 31.68 0.15 2.34
N GLN A 689 31.95 -0.57 1.25
CA GLN A 689 33.11 -1.45 1.14
C GLN A 689 34.41 -0.66 1.30
N THR A 690 34.57 0.45 0.58
CA THR A 690 35.73 1.34 0.72
C THR A 690 35.89 1.83 2.18
N ARG A 691 34.78 2.20 2.82
CA ARG A 691 34.82 2.63 4.24
C ARG A 691 35.19 1.49 5.19
N ALA A 692 34.76 0.27 4.93
CA ALA A 692 35.18 -0.91 5.69
C ALA A 692 36.69 -1.14 5.58
N GLU A 693 37.26 -0.96 4.39
CA GLU A 693 38.72 -1.08 4.15
C GLU A 693 39.50 0.01 4.90
N GLU A 694 38.99 1.25 4.96
CA GLU A 694 39.61 2.33 5.70
C GLU A 694 39.57 2.11 7.23
N THR A 695 38.39 1.73 7.76
CA THR A 695 38.17 1.65 9.21
C THR A 695 38.63 0.33 9.81
N THR A 696 38.71 -0.73 9.02
CA THR A 696 39.06 -2.07 9.48
C THR A 696 39.97 -2.76 8.44
N PRO A 697 41.16 -2.23 8.17
CA PRO A 697 42.01 -2.70 7.08
C PRO A 697 42.48 -4.16 7.23
N ASN A 698 42.47 -4.68 8.46
CA ASN A 698 42.88 -6.07 8.71
C ASN A 698 41.77 -7.10 8.43
N ASP A 699 40.50 -6.67 8.44
CA ASP A 699 39.33 -7.55 8.20
C ASP A 699 38.12 -6.74 7.67
N PRO A 700 38.22 -6.16 6.47
CA PRO A 700 37.13 -5.36 5.90
C PRO A 700 35.88 -6.21 5.64
N ALA A 701 36.06 -7.50 5.33
CA ALA A 701 34.94 -8.40 5.08
C ALA A 701 34.05 -8.58 6.32
N SER A 702 34.64 -8.70 7.51
CA SER A 702 33.87 -8.76 8.77
C SER A 702 33.13 -7.43 9.04
N ALA A 703 33.75 -6.29 8.77
CA ALA A 703 33.08 -4.99 8.91
C ALA A 703 31.90 -4.85 7.95
N TYR A 704 32.08 -5.21 6.68
CA TYR A 704 30.99 -5.21 5.71
C TYR A 704 29.87 -6.20 6.08
N ALA A 705 30.21 -7.37 6.59
CA ALA A 705 29.22 -8.35 7.08
C ALA A 705 28.36 -7.79 8.25
N LYS A 706 28.94 -6.96 9.12
CA LYS A 706 28.17 -6.25 10.16
C LYS A 706 27.21 -5.22 9.55
N PHE A 707 27.66 -4.46 8.55
CA PHE A 707 26.78 -3.57 7.80
C PHE A 707 25.61 -4.34 7.15
N THR A 708 25.92 -5.44 6.45
CA THR A 708 24.90 -6.29 5.82
C THR A 708 23.87 -6.75 6.83
N LYS A 709 24.30 -7.28 7.97
CA LYS A 709 23.41 -7.70 9.07
C LYS A 709 22.50 -6.58 9.59
N ALA A 710 23.06 -5.37 9.77
CA ALA A 710 22.29 -4.20 10.20
C ALA A 710 21.24 -3.80 9.16
N ALA A 711 21.66 -3.77 7.88
CA ALA A 711 20.79 -3.39 6.77
C ALA A 711 19.69 -4.42 6.51
N GLU A 712 20.00 -5.71 6.58
CA GLU A 712 19.01 -6.82 6.48
C GLU A 712 17.96 -6.72 7.58
N LYS A 713 18.38 -6.50 8.82
CA LYS A 713 17.45 -6.33 9.94
C LYS A 713 16.54 -5.12 9.76
N ALA A 714 17.08 -4.01 9.28
CA ALA A 714 16.29 -2.80 9.00
C ALA A 714 15.34 -3.00 7.80
N LEU A 715 15.80 -3.69 6.76
CA LEU A 715 14.96 -4.04 5.61
C LEU A 715 13.80 -4.96 6.00
N MET A 716 14.05 -5.99 6.80
CA MET A 716 12.97 -6.86 7.32
C MET A 716 11.97 -6.08 8.15
N LYS A 717 12.41 -5.13 8.99
CA LYS A 717 11.49 -4.26 9.72
C LYS A 717 10.67 -3.36 8.80
N THR A 718 11.27 -2.83 7.76
CA THR A 718 10.56 -2.04 6.74
C THR A 718 9.49 -2.89 6.05
N MET A 719 9.86 -4.09 5.60
CA MET A 719 8.93 -5.04 4.98
C MET A 719 7.81 -5.44 5.95
N GLY A 720 8.15 -5.76 7.20
CA GLY A 720 7.18 -6.14 8.23
C GLY A 720 6.16 -5.04 8.53
N LYS A 721 6.54 -3.76 8.48
CA LYS A 721 5.61 -2.62 8.63
C LYS A 721 4.73 -2.38 7.40
N VAL A 722 5.19 -2.74 6.23
CA VAL A 722 4.34 -2.80 5.02
C VAL A 722 3.43 -4.04 5.06
N GLY A 723 3.78 -5.04 5.86
CA GLY A 723 3.07 -6.31 5.97
C GLY A 723 3.49 -7.34 4.92
N LEU A 724 4.73 -7.28 4.45
CA LEU A 724 5.30 -8.17 3.46
C LEU A 724 6.30 -9.15 4.08
N CYS A 725 6.29 -10.39 3.60
CA CYS A 725 7.13 -11.46 4.14
C CYS A 725 8.34 -11.79 3.26
N THR A 726 8.29 -11.48 1.98
CA THR A 726 9.39 -11.78 1.07
C THR A 726 9.94 -10.51 0.44
N VAL A 727 11.26 -10.41 0.28
CA VAL A 727 11.87 -9.25 -0.36
C VAL A 727 11.48 -9.13 -1.84
N GLU A 728 11.18 -10.24 -2.49
CA GLU A 728 10.69 -10.24 -3.87
C GLU A 728 9.30 -9.57 -3.99
N SER A 729 8.45 -9.69 -2.96
CA SER A 729 7.18 -8.97 -2.89
C SER A 729 7.34 -7.48 -2.63
N TYR A 730 8.46 -7.06 -2.04
CA TYR A 730 8.81 -5.66 -1.83
C TYR A 730 9.43 -5.01 -3.07
N SER A 731 10.29 -5.75 -3.78
CA SER A 731 11.04 -5.24 -4.93
C SER A 731 10.10 -4.85 -6.08
N GLY A 732 10.20 -3.60 -6.54
CA GLY A 732 9.34 -3.05 -7.59
C GLY A 732 7.90 -2.79 -7.18
N GLY A 733 7.59 -2.80 -5.88
CA GLY A 733 6.24 -2.53 -5.38
C GLY A 733 5.91 -1.04 -5.19
N GLU A 734 6.90 -0.17 -5.28
CA GLU A 734 6.73 1.28 -5.17
C GLU A 734 5.94 1.71 -3.91
N PHE A 735 6.27 1.10 -2.77
CA PHE A 735 5.58 1.36 -1.49
C PHE A 735 6.02 2.69 -0.86
N PHE A 736 6.01 3.76 -1.65
CA PHE A 736 6.43 5.09 -1.24
C PHE A 736 5.36 6.13 -1.54
N GLU A 737 5.41 7.21 -0.75
CA GLU A 737 4.75 8.48 -1.05
C GLU A 737 5.80 9.50 -1.44
N PRO A 738 5.67 10.16 -2.60
CA PRO A 738 6.54 11.27 -2.95
C PRO A 738 6.19 12.50 -2.11
N ASN A 739 7.21 13.13 -1.53
CA ASN A 739 7.07 14.34 -0.75
C ASN A 739 7.88 15.46 -1.40
N PHE A 740 7.27 16.60 -1.66
CA PHE A 740 7.93 17.77 -2.23
C PHE A 740 8.62 17.52 -3.59
N LEU A 741 8.16 16.54 -4.33
CA LEU A 741 8.56 16.26 -5.70
C LEU A 741 7.40 16.63 -6.62
N ASP A 742 7.65 17.39 -7.67
CA ASP A 742 6.65 17.69 -8.69
C ASP A 742 6.46 16.50 -9.63
N THR A 743 5.58 15.60 -9.26
CA THR A 743 5.31 14.39 -10.06
C THR A 743 4.56 14.66 -11.37
N ASP A 744 4.08 15.89 -11.58
CA ASP A 744 3.50 16.33 -12.85
C ASP A 744 4.59 16.88 -13.82
N ASP A 745 5.84 17.03 -13.36
CA ASP A 745 6.98 17.31 -14.23
C ASP A 745 7.11 16.23 -15.31
N PRO A 746 7.33 16.60 -16.60
CA PRO A 746 7.35 15.66 -17.71
C PRO A 746 8.36 14.50 -17.57
N VAL A 747 9.48 14.73 -16.91
CA VAL A 747 10.50 13.70 -16.67
C VAL A 747 10.07 12.78 -15.54
N PHE A 748 9.63 13.33 -14.42
CA PHE A 748 9.18 12.54 -13.28
C PHE A 748 7.92 11.73 -13.60
N SER A 749 6.96 12.29 -14.33
CA SER A 749 5.74 11.57 -14.74
C SER A 749 6.05 10.37 -15.63
N ARG A 750 7.14 10.41 -16.40
CA ARG A 750 7.61 9.31 -17.22
C ARG A 750 8.28 8.20 -16.39
N TYR A 751 9.09 8.57 -15.39
CA TYR A 751 9.82 7.60 -14.56
C TYR A 751 9.00 7.08 -13.36
N PHE A 752 8.05 7.87 -12.87
CA PHE A 752 7.18 7.54 -11.74
C PHE A 752 5.69 7.64 -12.10
N PRO A 753 5.19 6.95 -13.14
CA PRO A 753 3.83 7.13 -13.64
C PRO A 753 2.74 6.72 -12.62
N ASN A 754 3.10 5.88 -11.65
CA ASN A 754 2.17 5.37 -10.64
C ASN A 754 2.19 6.18 -9.33
N MET A 755 2.94 7.29 -9.30
CA MET A 755 3.07 8.13 -8.13
C MET A 755 2.52 9.52 -8.38
N LYS A 756 1.81 10.04 -7.38
CA LYS A 756 1.33 11.41 -7.42
C LYS A 756 1.59 12.07 -6.07
N ALA A 757 2.37 13.15 -6.11
CA ALA A 757 2.54 13.99 -4.93
C ALA A 757 1.23 14.75 -4.65
N PRO A 758 0.84 14.91 -3.38
CA PRO A 758 -0.37 15.66 -3.03
C PRO A 758 -0.25 17.15 -3.38
N VAL A 759 0.96 17.66 -3.41
CA VAL A 759 1.31 19.04 -3.79
C VAL A 759 2.57 18.98 -4.64
N GLY A 760 2.71 19.88 -5.61
CA GLY A 760 3.92 20.04 -6.40
C GLY A 760 5.17 20.27 -5.51
N GLY A 761 6.29 20.47 -6.10
CA GLY A 761 7.55 20.62 -5.35
C GLY A 761 8.74 20.80 -6.26
N VAL A 762 9.79 20.07 -5.94
CA VAL A 762 11.04 20.07 -6.68
C VAL A 762 10.83 19.49 -8.07
N ARG A 763 11.25 20.21 -9.09
CA ARG A 763 11.23 19.80 -10.48
C ARG A 763 12.55 19.13 -10.87
N PHE A 764 12.57 18.56 -12.05
CA PHE A 764 13.71 17.77 -12.52
C PHE A 764 14.98 18.63 -12.68
N ASP A 765 14.87 19.86 -13.19
CA ASP A 765 15.98 20.81 -13.32
C ASP A 765 16.74 21.00 -12.00
N ARG A 766 16.02 21.03 -10.91
CA ARG A 766 16.61 21.18 -9.57
C ARG A 766 17.38 19.93 -9.11
N ILE A 767 16.89 18.76 -9.47
CA ILE A 767 17.62 17.51 -9.19
C ILE A 767 18.92 17.44 -9.99
N ALA A 768 18.88 17.86 -11.27
CA ALA A 768 20.05 17.91 -12.13
C ALA A 768 21.11 18.87 -11.57
N ARG A 769 20.68 20.06 -11.16
CA ARG A 769 21.53 21.04 -10.49
C ARG A 769 22.15 20.51 -9.20
N SER A 770 21.35 19.90 -8.33
CA SER A 770 21.84 19.31 -7.08
C SER A 770 22.89 18.24 -7.33
N ALA A 771 22.71 17.39 -8.34
CA ALA A 771 23.71 16.38 -8.72
C ALA A 771 25.03 17.01 -9.19
N ALA A 772 24.93 18.07 -10.01
CA ALA A 772 26.09 18.83 -10.47
C ALA A 772 26.81 19.55 -9.33
N ASP A 773 26.08 20.20 -8.42
CA ASP A 773 26.63 20.90 -7.25
C ASP A 773 27.39 19.96 -6.32
N TRP A 774 26.86 18.78 -6.04
CA TRP A 774 27.54 17.79 -5.23
C TRP A 774 28.81 17.28 -5.90
N HIS A 775 28.79 17.10 -7.21
CA HIS A 775 29.95 16.74 -7.97
C HIS A 775 31.03 17.86 -7.93
N GLN A 776 30.61 19.13 -8.09
CA GLN A 776 31.51 20.26 -7.99
C GLN A 776 32.16 20.40 -6.60
N ARG A 777 31.36 20.19 -5.55
CA ARG A 777 31.88 20.13 -4.16
C ARG A 777 32.96 19.06 -4.02
N ALA A 778 32.78 17.90 -4.62
CA ALA A 778 33.73 16.80 -4.59
C ALA A 778 35.10 17.21 -5.18
N LEU A 779 35.14 18.06 -6.22
CA LEU A 779 36.37 18.50 -6.86
C LEU A 779 37.27 19.36 -5.98
N SER A 780 36.73 19.97 -4.93
CA SER A 780 37.45 20.81 -3.96
C SER A 780 37.92 20.05 -2.71
N VAL A 781 37.53 18.79 -2.56
CA VAL A 781 37.82 17.97 -1.37
C VAL A 781 39.23 17.37 -1.44
N ALA A 782 40.06 17.65 -0.48
CA ALA A 782 41.42 17.12 -0.39
C ALA A 782 41.50 15.87 0.50
N ASP A 783 40.80 15.88 1.64
CA ASP A 783 40.80 14.76 2.58
C ASP A 783 39.47 14.61 3.34
N MET A 784 39.39 13.65 4.28
CA MET A 784 38.18 13.35 5.04
C MET A 784 37.70 14.47 5.99
N ASN A 785 38.54 15.45 6.30
CA ASN A 785 38.15 16.60 7.14
C ASN A 785 37.36 17.64 6.33
N ASP A 786 37.50 17.63 5.02
CA ASP A 786 36.80 18.53 4.08
C ASP A 786 35.37 18.06 3.75
N LEU A 787 34.96 16.91 4.27
CA LEU A 787 33.59 16.43 4.03
C LEU A 787 32.56 17.43 4.58
N PRO A 788 31.49 17.72 3.82
CA PRO A 788 30.47 18.63 4.26
C PRO A 788 29.82 18.25 5.62
N ILE A 789 29.47 19.26 6.40
CA ILE A 789 28.63 19.13 7.58
C ILE A 789 27.25 19.65 7.21
N LEU A 790 26.25 18.78 7.19
CA LEU A 790 24.91 19.17 6.71
C LEU A 790 23.95 19.58 7.82
N GLY A 791 24.18 19.14 9.04
CA GLY A 791 23.30 19.42 10.16
C GLY A 791 21.97 18.66 10.14
N LEU A 792 21.90 17.50 9.46
CA LEU A 792 20.64 16.77 9.25
C LEU A 792 20.10 16.13 10.51
N PHE A 793 20.98 15.58 11.37
CA PHE A 793 20.60 14.91 12.61
C PHE A 793 20.64 15.83 13.83
N LYS A 794 21.46 16.84 13.77
CA LYS A 794 21.62 17.85 14.81
C LYS A 794 21.98 19.17 14.15
N GLU A 795 21.26 20.23 14.51
CA GLU A 795 21.55 21.56 14.01
C GLU A 795 23.03 21.95 14.19
N ARG A 796 23.63 22.46 13.15
CA ARG A 796 25.02 22.92 13.07
C ARG A 796 25.07 24.30 12.47
N ALA A 797 26.03 25.12 12.90
CA ALA A 797 26.20 26.48 12.37
C ALA A 797 26.47 26.50 10.86
N GLU A 798 27.16 25.45 10.38
CA GLU A 798 27.54 25.31 8.97
C GLU A 798 26.52 24.54 8.14
N GLY A 799 25.49 23.98 8.81
CA GLY A 799 24.53 23.07 8.21
C GLY A 799 23.16 23.71 7.96
N ALA A 800 22.20 22.86 7.62
CA ALA A 800 20.81 23.24 7.48
C ALA A 800 20.22 23.65 8.84
N GLY A 801 19.44 24.72 8.85
CA GLY A 801 18.66 25.09 10.02
C GLY A 801 17.48 24.13 10.23
N HIS A 802 17.12 23.92 11.48
CA HIS A 802 15.97 23.13 11.87
C HIS A 802 14.82 24.03 12.30
N SER A 803 13.59 23.70 11.93
CA SER A 803 12.38 24.44 12.31
C SER A 803 12.26 24.64 13.82
N PHE A 804 12.75 23.64 14.59
CA PHE A 804 12.82 23.65 16.03
C PHE A 804 14.27 23.41 16.50
N GLY A 805 15.18 24.23 16.00
CA GLY A 805 16.58 24.15 16.39
C GLY A 805 16.80 24.50 17.85
N THR A 806 17.96 24.12 18.39
CA THR A 806 18.29 24.27 19.81
C THR A 806 18.15 25.73 20.28
N ARG A 807 18.53 26.71 19.43
CA ARG A 807 18.42 28.13 19.76
C ARG A 807 16.94 28.53 19.87
N ALA A 808 16.14 28.24 18.84
CA ALA A 808 14.71 28.56 18.83
C ALA A 808 13.98 27.92 20.04
N VAL A 809 14.28 26.63 20.33
CA VAL A 809 13.69 25.94 21.47
C VAL A 809 14.08 26.58 22.81
N ARG A 810 15.35 26.96 22.99
CA ARG A 810 15.82 27.62 24.23
C ARG A 810 15.15 28.97 24.40
N GLU A 811 15.12 29.79 23.36
CA GLU A 811 14.49 31.09 23.39
C GLU A 811 12.99 30.99 23.65
N PHE A 812 12.31 29.98 23.07
CA PHE A 812 10.91 29.68 23.33
C PHE A 812 10.69 29.26 24.80
N VAL A 813 11.51 28.36 25.34
CA VAL A 813 11.42 27.94 26.73
C VAL A 813 11.67 29.12 27.68
N ASN A 814 12.71 29.93 27.43
CA ASN A 814 12.96 31.12 28.21
C ASN A 814 11.79 32.11 28.14
N LEU A 815 11.23 32.29 26.97
CA LEU A 815 10.06 33.13 26.76
C LEU A 815 8.85 32.65 27.57
N THR A 816 8.59 31.32 27.57
CA THR A 816 7.46 30.74 28.29
C THR A 816 7.68 30.69 29.82
N GLU A 817 8.91 30.61 30.29
CA GLU A 817 9.20 30.52 31.73
C GLU A 817 9.41 31.90 32.38
N GLU A 818 10.06 32.84 31.67
CA GLU A 818 10.46 34.12 32.25
C GLU A 818 9.57 35.30 31.83
N LYS A 819 8.95 35.23 30.65
CA LYS A 819 8.31 36.36 29.98
C LYS A 819 6.80 36.20 29.74
N LEU A 820 6.25 35.05 30.06
CA LEU A 820 4.81 34.79 30.04
C LEU A 820 4.17 34.88 31.40
N GLU A 821 4.76 35.63 32.31
CA GLU A 821 4.06 36.09 33.54
C GLU A 821 3.11 37.20 33.13
N PHE A 822 1.86 36.83 33.02
CA PHE A 822 0.84 37.79 32.71
C PHE A 822 0.48 38.59 33.96
N PRO A 823 0.32 39.92 33.87
CA PRO A 823 -0.34 40.67 34.91
C PRO A 823 -1.71 40.06 35.24
N SER A 824 -2.19 40.35 36.40
CA SER A 824 -3.57 39.99 36.75
C SER A 824 -4.56 40.65 35.77
N ALA A 825 -5.76 40.14 35.70
CA ALA A 825 -6.80 40.75 34.83
C ALA A 825 -7.02 42.22 35.13
N ASP A 826 -6.76 42.64 36.40
CA ASP A 826 -6.90 44.03 36.89
C ASP A 826 -5.74 44.94 36.46
N ASP A 827 -4.59 44.38 36.12
CA ASP A 827 -3.39 45.09 35.63
C ASP A 827 -3.37 45.27 34.12
N PHE A 828 -4.43 44.87 33.43
CA PHE A 828 -4.49 44.91 31.96
C PHE A 828 -4.71 46.31 31.41
N GLU A 829 -5.23 47.24 32.21
CA GLU A 829 -5.44 48.61 31.84
C GLU A 829 -4.11 49.36 31.69
N GLY A 830 -3.72 49.67 30.48
CA GLY A 830 -2.49 50.37 30.19
C GLY A 830 -1.25 49.51 29.91
N ALA A 831 -1.30 48.20 30.15
CA ALA A 831 -0.27 47.29 29.71
C ALA A 831 -0.39 47.01 28.21
N GLU A 832 0.73 46.92 27.53
CA GLU A 832 0.73 46.32 26.18
C GLU A 832 0.09 44.93 26.25
N PRO A 833 -0.74 44.59 25.29
CA PRO A 833 -1.42 43.32 25.29
C PRO A 833 -0.42 42.16 25.35
N LEU A 834 -0.50 41.49 26.46
CA LEU A 834 0.38 40.38 26.79
C LEU A 834 0.59 39.42 25.67
N ARG A 835 -0.52 39.11 25.02
CA ARG A 835 -0.45 38.18 23.94
C ARG A 835 0.30 38.73 22.74
N LEU A 836 0.14 39.99 22.43
CA LEU A 836 0.86 40.59 21.32
C LEU A 836 2.36 40.68 21.60
N LEU A 837 2.73 41.06 22.84
CA LEU A 837 4.11 41.00 23.31
C LEU A 837 4.66 39.59 23.22
N THR A 838 3.87 38.61 23.67
CA THR A 838 4.23 37.19 23.62
C THR A 838 4.44 36.73 22.18
N LEU A 839 3.54 37.11 21.28
CA LEU A 839 3.64 36.69 19.89
C LEU A 839 4.83 37.33 19.18
N ASN A 840 5.09 38.62 19.41
CA ASN A 840 6.28 39.29 18.89
C ASN A 840 7.55 38.66 19.46
N GLN A 841 7.59 38.38 20.76
CA GLN A 841 8.73 37.73 21.38
C GLN A 841 8.95 36.33 20.85
N MET A 842 7.88 35.59 20.57
CA MET A 842 7.98 34.26 19.97
C MET A 842 8.44 34.34 18.51
N THR A 843 7.98 35.35 17.79
CA THR A 843 8.42 35.64 16.42
C THR A 843 9.92 35.95 16.40
N ASP A 844 10.39 36.78 17.33
CA ASP A 844 11.81 37.11 17.51
C ASP A 844 12.61 35.86 17.92
N ALA A 845 12.10 35.07 18.84
CA ALA A 845 12.74 33.86 19.31
C ALA A 845 12.88 32.80 18.21
N LEU A 846 11.90 32.70 17.33
CA LEU A 846 11.94 31.87 16.12
C LEU A 846 12.75 32.50 14.98
N GLY A 847 13.16 33.78 15.14
CA GLY A 847 13.93 34.48 14.14
C GLY A 847 13.14 34.87 12.90
N ILE A 848 11.84 35.05 13.03
CA ILE A 848 10.99 35.50 11.92
C ILE A 848 11.10 37.02 11.83
N THR A 849 11.52 37.51 10.68
CA THR A 849 11.62 38.95 10.40
C THR A 849 10.33 39.48 9.72
N ASP A 850 10.20 40.81 9.58
CA ASP A 850 9.01 41.46 8.98
C ASP A 850 8.74 41.03 7.53
N ASP A 851 9.76 40.59 6.83
CA ASP A 851 9.66 40.03 5.48
C ASP A 851 9.36 38.51 5.45
N GLY A 852 9.18 37.91 6.63
CA GLY A 852 8.81 36.50 6.77
C GLY A 852 9.97 35.53 6.76
N TYR A 853 11.23 36.01 6.76
CA TYR A 853 12.40 35.12 6.85
C TYR A 853 12.80 34.89 8.32
N ALA A 854 13.27 33.67 8.56
CA ALA A 854 13.84 33.34 9.85
C ALA A 854 15.32 33.71 9.92
N ASN A 855 15.76 34.23 11.04
CA ASN A 855 17.16 34.55 11.33
C ASN A 855 17.82 33.52 12.28
N THR A 856 17.15 32.42 12.53
CA THR A 856 17.62 31.30 13.34
C THR A 856 17.56 30.02 12.49
N SER A 857 17.03 28.90 13.04
CA SER A 857 16.81 27.65 12.31
C SER A 857 15.94 27.81 11.05
N PHE A 858 14.95 28.71 11.11
CA PHE A 858 14.09 29.00 9.94
C PHE A 858 14.85 29.79 8.88
N ASP A 859 15.77 30.65 9.27
CA ASP A 859 16.59 31.39 8.31
C ASP A 859 17.48 30.44 7.50
N TYR A 860 18.11 29.47 8.15
CA TYR A 860 18.85 28.43 7.44
C TYR A 860 17.98 27.63 6.49
N PHE A 861 16.77 27.34 6.88
CA PHE A 861 15.85 26.59 6.05
C PHE A 861 15.30 27.42 4.89
N SER A 862 14.85 28.64 5.14
CA SER A 862 14.26 29.50 4.12
C SER A 862 15.28 30.09 3.16
N LYS A 863 16.52 30.31 3.61
CA LYS A 863 17.66 30.74 2.81
C LYS A 863 18.51 29.60 2.28
N ALA A 864 18.22 28.37 2.66
CA ALA A 864 19.02 27.22 2.30
C ALA A 864 19.04 27.01 0.81
N GLN A 865 19.73 27.87 0.13
CA GLN A 865 20.14 27.80 -1.27
C GLN A 865 19.11 27.12 -2.19
N ILE A 866 17.84 27.33 -1.89
CA ILE A 866 16.74 26.86 -2.71
C ILE A 866 16.51 27.91 -3.80
N ASP A 867 17.60 28.31 -4.48
CA ASP A 867 17.52 29.22 -5.60
C ASP A 867 16.64 28.64 -6.69
N GLY A 868 15.75 29.45 -7.24
CA GLY A 868 14.82 29.01 -8.27
C GLY A 868 13.56 28.34 -7.74
N PHE A 869 13.44 28.15 -6.43
CA PHE A 869 12.19 27.81 -5.80
C PHE A 869 11.44 29.05 -5.37
N GLU A 870 10.20 29.19 -5.76
CA GLU A 870 9.30 30.21 -5.19
C GLU A 870 8.86 29.85 -3.77
N ILE A 871 9.63 29.04 -3.05
CA ILE A 871 9.39 28.73 -1.66
C ILE A 871 10.07 29.81 -0.82
N THR A 872 9.40 30.92 -0.65
CA THR A 872 9.89 32.02 0.17
C THR A 872 9.88 31.70 1.66
N GLN A 873 9.10 30.71 2.09
CA GLN A 873 8.88 30.41 3.51
C GLN A 873 8.91 28.92 3.84
N GLY A 874 9.51 28.09 3.02
CA GLY A 874 9.70 26.67 3.32
C GLY A 874 8.41 25.93 3.69
N TYR A 875 8.37 25.33 4.87
CA TYR A 875 7.22 24.54 5.37
C TYR A 875 5.90 25.34 5.39
N ARG A 876 5.95 26.63 5.63
CA ARG A 876 4.75 27.49 5.60
C ARG A 876 4.13 27.55 4.21
N SER A 877 4.91 27.75 3.18
CA SER A 877 4.40 27.76 1.79
C SER A 877 3.76 26.44 1.41
N PHE A 878 4.34 25.33 1.87
CA PHE A 878 3.74 24.02 1.71
C PHE A 878 2.38 23.90 2.42
N THR A 879 2.30 24.32 3.68
CA THR A 879 1.03 24.27 4.43
C THR A 879 -0.01 25.20 3.85
N GLU A 880 0.37 26.35 3.33
CA GLU A 880 -0.53 27.26 2.61
C GLU A 880 -1.04 26.66 1.31
N SER A 881 -0.16 26.00 0.55
CA SER A 881 -0.57 25.30 -0.67
C SER A 881 -1.56 24.18 -0.36
N MET A 882 -1.33 23.40 0.70
CA MET A 882 -2.26 22.38 1.18
C MET A 882 -3.59 22.97 1.62
N ALA A 883 -3.57 24.09 2.32
CA ALA A 883 -4.80 24.79 2.72
C ALA A 883 -5.57 25.29 1.49
N THR A 884 -4.89 25.85 0.51
CA THR A 884 -5.51 26.31 -0.74
C THR A 884 -6.19 25.19 -1.52
N GLU A 885 -5.57 24.02 -1.58
CA GLU A 885 -6.18 22.85 -2.21
C GLU A 885 -7.44 22.35 -1.44
N ARG A 886 -7.39 22.41 -0.12
CA ARG A 886 -8.55 22.06 0.74
C ARG A 886 -9.71 23.05 0.59
N LEU A 887 -9.44 24.32 0.30
CA LEU A 887 -10.48 25.34 0.09
C LEU A 887 -11.38 25.07 -1.13
N LYS A 888 -10.97 24.18 -2.02
CA LYS A 888 -11.81 23.71 -3.14
C LYS A 888 -12.93 22.77 -2.71
N ARG A 889 -13.00 22.38 -1.43
CA ARG A 889 -13.97 21.46 -0.85
C ARG A 889 -14.64 22.10 0.37
N PRO A 890 -15.80 21.61 0.81
CA PRO A 890 -16.31 21.96 2.13
C PRO A 890 -15.23 21.69 3.17
N ALA A 891 -14.82 22.71 3.88
CA ALA A 891 -13.66 22.69 4.74
C ALA A 891 -14.01 23.06 6.17
N ALA A 892 -13.19 22.67 7.13
CA ALA A 892 -13.31 23.18 8.48
C ALA A 892 -13.04 24.70 8.50
N LEU A 893 -13.62 25.40 9.46
CA LEU A 893 -13.42 26.84 9.62
C LEU A 893 -11.93 27.23 9.62
N ARG A 894 -11.09 26.43 10.23
CA ARG A 894 -9.63 26.59 10.23
C ARG A 894 -9.06 26.65 8.81
N ASP A 895 -9.48 25.74 7.94
CA ASP A 895 -8.98 25.64 6.57
C ASP A 895 -9.44 26.82 5.72
N VAL A 896 -10.66 27.30 5.95
CA VAL A 896 -11.23 28.46 5.23
C VAL A 896 -10.63 29.77 5.70
N LEU A 897 -10.46 29.92 7.00
CA LEU A 897 -9.98 31.18 7.59
C LEU A 897 -8.46 31.22 7.71
N ALA A 898 -7.78 30.12 7.42
CA ALA A 898 -6.34 29.96 7.64
C ALA A 898 -5.91 30.43 9.05
N LEU A 899 -6.79 30.23 10.05
CA LEU A 899 -6.48 30.59 11.43
C LEU A 899 -5.24 29.79 11.88
N PRO A 900 -4.21 30.47 12.40
CA PRO A 900 -3.07 29.74 12.92
C PRO A 900 -3.52 28.85 14.08
N ALA A 901 -2.86 27.70 14.21
CA ALA A 901 -3.05 26.82 15.37
C ALA A 901 -2.75 27.54 16.72
N ASP A 902 -2.22 28.72 16.66
CA ASP A 902 -1.62 29.54 17.71
C ASP A 902 -2.57 30.52 18.39
N ILE A 903 -3.88 30.39 18.16
CA ILE A 903 -4.90 31.10 18.95
C ILE A 903 -4.78 30.80 20.46
N SER A 904 -4.04 29.73 20.81
CA SER A 904 -3.60 29.41 22.17
C SER A 904 -2.87 30.55 22.88
N PHE A 905 -2.27 31.47 22.17
CA PHE A 905 -1.62 32.63 22.74
C PHE A 905 -2.57 33.65 23.35
N LEU A 906 -3.86 33.44 23.17
CA LEU A 906 -4.90 34.28 23.78
C LEU A 906 -5.18 34.03 25.25
N THR A 907 -4.50 33.06 25.87
CA THR A 907 -4.76 32.64 27.24
C THR A 907 -3.71 33.16 28.23
N THR A 908 -3.92 32.99 29.54
CA THR A 908 -2.90 33.34 30.54
C THR A 908 -1.68 32.43 30.48
N SER A 909 -0.60 32.81 31.17
CA SER A 909 0.59 31.98 31.28
C SER A 909 0.29 30.59 31.82
N ALA A 910 -0.54 30.46 32.84
CA ALA A 910 -0.96 29.19 33.41
C ALA A 910 -1.83 28.39 32.43
N ASP A 911 -2.80 29.07 31.81
CA ASP A 911 -3.67 28.46 30.80
C ASP A 911 -2.88 28.12 29.55
N PHE A 912 -1.98 28.99 29.10
CA PHE A 912 -1.09 28.77 27.99
C PHE A 912 -0.22 27.52 28.20
N LYS A 913 0.44 27.40 29.36
CA LYS A 913 1.22 26.20 29.70
C LYS A 913 0.36 24.95 29.73
N ARG A 914 -0.83 25.01 30.27
CA ARG A 914 -1.79 23.89 30.32
C ARG A 914 -2.25 23.51 28.92
N GLU A 915 -2.61 24.47 28.12
CA GLU A 915 -3.09 24.23 26.75
C GLU A 915 -1.97 23.77 25.81
N MET A 916 -0.78 24.35 25.93
CA MET A 916 0.41 23.85 25.20
C MET A 916 0.74 22.40 25.59
N MET A 917 0.62 22.05 26.88
CA MET A 917 0.79 20.66 27.29
C MET A 917 -0.31 19.74 26.74
N ARG A 918 -1.57 20.19 26.66
CA ARG A 918 -2.66 19.46 26.04
C ARG A 918 -2.44 19.33 24.54
N PHE A 919 -2.07 20.40 23.90
CA PHE A 919 -1.76 20.43 22.47
C PHE A 919 -0.63 19.44 22.12
N ASN A 920 0.47 19.50 22.84
CA ASN A 920 1.60 18.61 22.64
C ASN A 920 1.25 17.13 22.93
N ARG A 921 0.38 16.86 23.90
CA ARG A 921 -0.03 15.48 24.24
C ARG A 921 -1.05 14.92 23.25
N ALA A 922 -1.93 15.77 22.75
CA ALA A 922 -3.02 15.31 21.89
C ALA A 922 -2.64 15.27 20.39
N GLY A 923 -1.57 15.96 19.98
CA GLY A 923 -1.22 16.15 18.58
C GLY A 923 -2.32 16.85 17.78
N ASN A 924 -3.31 17.46 18.46
CA ASN A 924 -4.55 17.90 17.87
C ASN A 924 -4.62 19.43 17.83
N ARG A 925 -4.37 19.98 16.65
CA ARG A 925 -4.50 21.41 16.39
C ARG A 925 -5.94 21.93 16.45
N ASP A 926 -6.92 21.07 16.39
CA ASP A 926 -8.34 21.44 16.40
C ASP A 926 -8.87 21.77 17.80
N PHE A 927 -8.05 21.58 18.82
CA PHE A 927 -8.45 21.85 20.20
C PHE A 927 -8.96 23.29 20.40
N PHE A 928 -8.33 24.26 19.77
CA PHE A 928 -8.69 25.67 19.87
C PHE A 928 -9.88 26.09 19.00
N ILE A 929 -10.31 25.24 18.10
CA ILE A 929 -11.40 25.48 17.18
C ILE A 929 -12.72 24.91 17.71
N ARG A 930 -12.66 23.98 18.66
CA ARG A 930 -13.85 23.35 19.25
C ARG A 930 -14.82 24.30 19.96
N GLY A 931 -14.37 25.45 20.35
CA GLY A 931 -15.19 26.44 21.01
C GLY A 931 -15.55 27.65 20.13
N LEU A 932 -15.46 27.55 18.81
CA LEU A 932 -15.76 28.63 17.90
C LEU A 932 -17.14 28.46 17.27
N GLU A 933 -18.02 29.44 17.45
CA GLU A 933 -19.27 29.60 16.73
C GLU A 933 -19.06 30.71 15.66
N VAL A 934 -19.50 30.46 14.45
CA VAL A 934 -19.40 31.41 13.33
C VAL A 934 -20.79 31.89 12.97
N THR A 935 -21.03 33.20 13.00
CA THR A 935 -22.28 33.80 12.58
C THR A 935 -22.04 34.80 11.45
N GLN A 936 -22.71 34.66 10.34
CA GLN A 936 -22.64 35.63 9.26
C GLN A 936 -23.44 36.88 9.67
N LEU A 937 -22.83 38.05 9.72
CA LEU A 937 -23.43 39.32 10.07
C LEU A 937 -23.92 40.11 8.84
N ALA A 938 -23.18 40.07 7.76
CA ALA A 938 -23.52 40.67 6.46
C ALA A 938 -22.70 39.98 5.37
N GLU A 939 -23.01 40.26 4.09
CA GLU A 939 -22.19 39.76 2.97
C GLU A 939 -20.75 40.24 3.14
N GLY A 940 -19.85 39.30 3.30
CA GLY A 940 -18.42 39.59 3.54
C GLY A 940 -18.04 39.82 5.01
N GLU A 941 -18.95 39.70 5.96
CA GLU A 941 -18.66 39.95 7.38
C GLU A 941 -19.17 38.80 8.25
N PHE A 942 -18.26 38.18 9.02
CA PHE A 942 -18.53 37.06 9.92
C PHE A 942 -18.17 37.43 11.35
N ALA A 943 -18.98 37.01 12.30
CA ALA A 943 -18.65 37.02 13.71
C ALA A 943 -18.22 35.62 14.14
N LEU A 944 -17.09 35.52 14.77
CA LEU A 944 -16.58 34.32 15.42
C LEU A 944 -16.75 34.45 16.90
N ARG A 945 -17.46 33.52 17.52
CA ARG A 945 -17.70 33.50 18.97
C ARG A 945 -16.92 32.36 19.59
N LEU A 946 -16.08 32.68 20.56
CA LEU A 946 -15.33 31.70 21.34
C LEU A 946 -16.21 31.20 22.48
N LEU A 947 -16.52 29.90 22.46
CA LEU A 947 -17.33 29.23 23.50
C LEU A 947 -16.48 28.44 24.49
N GLU A 948 -15.18 28.72 24.58
CA GLU A 948 -14.23 27.89 25.37
C GLU A 948 -14.52 28.01 26.86
N PRO A 949 -14.86 26.90 27.55
CA PRO A 949 -15.23 26.93 28.97
C PRO A 949 -14.05 27.12 29.95
N GLY A 950 -12.83 27.27 29.45
CA GLY A 950 -11.63 27.35 30.28
C GLY A 950 -11.25 28.75 30.74
N ILE A 951 -11.88 29.81 30.24
CA ILE A 951 -11.59 31.20 30.62
C ILE A 951 -12.62 31.66 31.62
N GLN A 952 -12.21 31.84 32.85
CA GLN A 952 -13.13 32.05 33.98
C GLN A 952 -13.31 33.51 34.42
N SER A 953 -12.65 34.49 33.78
CA SER A 953 -12.68 35.89 34.20
C SER A 953 -13.17 36.81 33.08
N THR A 954 -14.26 37.54 33.33
CA THR A 954 -14.91 38.46 32.36
C THR A 954 -13.99 39.59 31.94
N SER A 955 -13.36 40.26 32.88
CA SER A 955 -12.46 41.39 32.64
C SER A 955 -11.25 40.99 31.78
N ARG A 956 -10.76 39.78 31.99
CA ARG A 956 -9.64 39.23 31.26
C ARG A 956 -9.99 38.90 29.83
N LEU A 957 -11.17 38.37 29.58
CA LEU A 957 -11.68 38.11 28.24
C LEU A 957 -11.90 39.40 27.44
N GLU A 958 -12.46 40.44 28.08
CA GLU A 958 -12.64 41.76 27.47
C GLU A 958 -11.31 42.42 27.11
N ALA A 959 -10.31 42.34 27.99
CA ALA A 959 -9.00 42.89 27.74
C ALA A 959 -8.27 42.18 26.63
N LEU A 960 -8.34 40.84 26.59
CA LEU A 960 -7.79 40.05 25.47
C LEU A 960 -8.48 40.38 24.18
N GLY A 961 -9.81 40.52 24.17
CA GLY A 961 -10.58 40.87 22.98
C GLY A 961 -10.19 42.21 22.40
N ALA A 962 -10.13 43.24 23.24
CA ALA A 962 -9.73 44.60 22.83
C ALA A 962 -8.30 44.60 22.29
N SER A 963 -7.40 43.94 23.00
CA SER A 963 -6.01 43.81 22.60
C SER A 963 -5.81 43.09 21.29
N PHE A 964 -6.59 42.05 21.07
CA PHE A 964 -6.57 41.30 19.84
C PHE A 964 -7.11 42.13 18.65
N ALA A 965 -8.15 42.87 18.86
CA ALA A 965 -8.75 43.72 17.82
C ALA A 965 -7.80 44.83 17.37
N ASP A 966 -7.12 45.51 18.31
CA ASP A 966 -6.33 46.68 18.01
C ASP A 966 -5.01 46.35 17.29
N ARG A 967 -4.38 45.29 17.62
CA ARG A 967 -3.05 44.99 17.08
C ARG A 967 -2.97 43.69 16.28
N PHE A 968 -3.51 42.63 16.83
CA PHE A 968 -3.42 41.32 16.21
C PHE A 968 -4.25 41.22 14.92
N GLY A 969 -5.39 41.84 14.92
CA GLY A 969 -6.26 41.87 13.75
C GLY A 969 -5.65 42.62 12.57
N ASN A 970 -4.81 43.62 12.82
CA ASN A 970 -4.30 44.45 11.75
C ASN A 970 -2.98 43.99 11.14
N ASP A 971 -2.05 43.47 11.91
CA ASP A 971 -0.69 43.20 11.42
C ASP A 971 -0.38 41.72 11.30
N ILE A 972 -0.63 40.92 12.33
CA ILE A 972 -0.21 39.53 12.32
C ILE A 972 -1.22 38.62 11.62
N LEU A 973 -2.51 38.84 11.84
CA LEU A 973 -3.51 38.04 11.14
C LEU A 973 -3.64 38.40 9.64
N ARG A 974 -3.20 39.55 9.21
CA ARG A 974 -3.08 39.84 7.78
C ARG A 974 -2.09 38.92 7.08
N GLN A 975 -1.01 38.56 7.74
CA GLN A 975 -0.01 37.64 7.17
C GLN A 975 -0.56 36.22 7.09
N TYR A 976 -1.41 35.81 8.06
CA TYR A 976 -1.94 34.45 8.15
C TYR A 976 -3.27 34.23 7.45
N VAL A 977 -4.03 35.28 7.21
CA VAL A 977 -5.39 35.20 6.64
C VAL A 977 -5.49 35.79 5.22
N ALA A 978 -4.35 35.85 4.51
CA ALA A 978 -4.32 36.20 3.07
C ALA A 978 -5.20 37.41 2.69
N GLY A 979 -5.04 38.55 3.40
CA GLY A 979 -5.76 39.78 3.12
C GLY A 979 -7.09 39.98 3.85
N GLN A 980 -7.46 39.10 4.73
CA GLN A 980 -8.65 39.25 5.59
C GLN A 980 -8.29 40.02 6.86
N ARG A 981 -9.22 40.85 7.35
CA ARG A 981 -9.07 41.54 8.62
C ARG A 981 -9.93 40.91 9.69
N LEU A 982 -9.28 40.48 10.77
CA LEU A 982 -9.93 39.93 11.93
C LEU A 982 -10.08 41.02 13.01
N HIS A 983 -11.29 41.32 13.41
CA HIS A 983 -11.59 42.26 14.48
C HIS A 983 -12.25 41.53 15.62
N LEU A 984 -11.63 41.58 16.80
CA LEU A 984 -12.19 41.05 18.01
C LEU A 984 -12.95 42.14 18.75
N HIS A 985 -14.21 41.86 19.11
CA HIS A 985 -15.00 42.69 19.97
C HIS A 985 -15.38 41.92 21.23
N ALA A 986 -15.06 42.45 22.38
CA ALA A 986 -15.63 41.98 23.66
C ALA A 986 -17.10 42.40 23.70
N THR A 987 -17.99 41.45 23.96
CA THR A 987 -19.44 41.72 24.01
C THR A 987 -19.93 42.26 25.33
N GLY A 988 -19.06 42.42 26.31
CA GLY A 988 -19.46 42.88 27.68
C GLY A 988 -20.17 41.83 28.52
N GLU A 989 -20.46 40.66 27.94
CA GLU A 989 -21.03 39.52 28.64
C GLU A 989 -19.99 38.43 28.87
N ALA A 990 -20.10 37.80 29.98
CA ALA A 990 -19.06 37.15 30.74
C ALA A 990 -18.20 36.05 30.05
N LEU A 991 -18.43 35.59 28.87
CA LEU A 991 -17.67 34.46 28.31
C LEU A 991 -17.49 34.48 26.80
N ASP A 992 -17.90 35.57 26.13
CA ASP A 992 -17.96 35.55 24.68
C ASP A 992 -17.07 36.61 24.05
N TYR A 993 -16.16 36.19 23.13
CA TYR A 993 -15.51 37.08 22.21
C TYR A 993 -16.16 36.99 20.84
N VAL A 994 -16.57 38.11 20.28
CA VAL A 994 -16.97 38.18 18.89
C VAL A 994 -15.81 38.64 18.05
N VAL A 995 -15.42 37.81 17.15
CA VAL A 995 -14.39 38.11 16.16
C VAL A 995 -15.07 38.45 14.85
N ARG A 996 -14.92 39.71 14.36
CA ARG A 996 -15.39 40.07 13.02
C ARG A 996 -14.28 39.84 12.01
N VAL A 997 -14.57 38.97 11.05
CA VAL A 997 -13.68 38.71 9.91
C VAL A 997 -14.20 39.52 8.73
N ARG A 998 -13.41 40.48 8.26
CA ARG A 998 -13.67 41.17 7.00
C ARG A 998 -12.72 40.62 5.95
N THR A 999 -13.31 40.11 4.88
CA THR A 999 -12.50 39.63 3.74
C THR A 999 -12.10 40.76 2.84
N ALA A 1000 -10.87 40.80 2.43
CA ALA A 1000 -10.44 41.63 1.30
C ALA A 1000 -10.92 41.00 -0.03
N PRO A 1001 -11.20 41.81 -1.06
CA PRO A 1001 -11.91 41.35 -2.26
C PRO A 1001 -11.21 40.30 -3.12
N SER A 1002 -10.11 39.75 -2.72
CA SER A 1002 -9.28 38.99 -3.66
C SER A 1002 -8.90 37.55 -3.25
N SER A 1003 -9.24 37.02 -2.09
CA SER A 1003 -8.59 35.79 -1.73
C SER A 1003 -9.43 34.56 -1.36
N ILE A 1004 -10.60 34.72 -0.74
CA ILE A 1004 -11.49 33.57 -0.48
C ILE A 1004 -12.94 34.02 -0.67
N PRO A 1005 -13.68 33.41 -1.59
CA PRO A 1005 -15.12 33.69 -1.71
C PRO A 1005 -15.80 33.31 -0.41
N LEU A 1006 -16.47 34.25 0.22
CA LEU A 1006 -17.23 34.00 1.45
C LEU A 1006 -18.45 33.11 1.23
N SER A 1007 -18.87 32.95 -0.02
CA SER A 1007 -19.82 31.91 -0.41
C SER A 1007 -19.40 30.49 -0.01
N ASP A 1008 -18.10 30.27 0.24
CA ASP A 1008 -17.54 28.96 0.61
C ASP A 1008 -17.51 28.75 2.13
N VAL A 1009 -17.86 29.76 2.91
CA VAL A 1009 -17.96 29.64 4.38
C VAL A 1009 -19.37 29.25 4.78
N GLN A 1010 -19.51 28.10 5.41
CA GLN A 1010 -20.82 27.64 5.89
C GLN A 1010 -21.32 28.49 7.05
N PRO A 1011 -22.64 28.77 7.14
CA PRO A 1011 -23.23 29.44 8.30
C PRO A 1011 -22.96 28.67 9.59
N ALA A 1012 -22.90 29.38 10.71
CA ALA A 1012 -22.62 28.77 12.01
C ALA A 1012 -23.60 27.63 12.40
N SER A 1013 -24.81 27.66 11.90
CA SER A 1013 -25.82 26.59 12.10
C SER A 1013 -25.48 25.29 11.37
N GLU A 1014 -24.58 25.33 10.40
CA GLU A 1014 -24.15 24.18 9.58
C GLU A 1014 -22.75 23.69 9.94
N ILE A 1015 -22.02 24.45 10.75
CA ILE A 1015 -20.67 24.08 11.19
C ILE A 1015 -20.79 23.28 12.48
N THR A 1016 -20.60 22.00 12.39
CA THR A 1016 -20.45 21.15 13.59
C THR A 1016 -19.07 21.35 14.17
N PRO A 1017 -18.93 21.71 15.45
CA PRO A 1017 -17.63 21.74 16.12
C PRO A 1017 -17.00 20.35 16.06
N ARG A 1018 -15.81 20.24 15.54
CA ARG A 1018 -15.01 19.00 15.61
C ARG A 1018 -14.23 18.91 16.88
#